data_858c5ad350c938ae0b7c4948a686510b
#
_entry.id   858c5ad350c938ae0b7c4948a686510b
#
_cell.length_a   1.000
_cell.length_b   1.000
_cell.length_c   1.000
_cell.angle_alpha   90.00
_cell.angle_beta   90.00
_cell.angle_gamma   90.00
#
_symmetry.space_group_name_H-M   'P 1'
#
loop_
_entity.id
_entity.type
_entity.pdbx_description
1 polymer ?
#
loop_
_entity_poly.entity_id
_entity_poly.type
_entity_poly.pdbx_seq_one_letter_code
_entity_poly.pdbx_strand_id
1 'polypeptide(L)'
;MKLKKWFLAIAAFAVMAVVCAVGAGAEWYRDYEYDELADGSVEIAYYFGNTEKNVDIPEKMGGKSVTSIGSNAFGGHTNLVNVTIPNSVKNICNDAFRDCSNLTSVTIPNGLTSIGEEAFSGCASLASITIPDSVKSIGDGAFENCASLTSVTIPDGITEIMYTTFCGCRSLTSVSIPDSVTAIFGGAFAECTSLTSIAVPNSVTVLESSAFYGCSSLTSINIPDGVTSIQQSTFSGCTSLSSIALPDSVKSIGYFAFMNCTSLKSIKIPDNVTNIGWWAFSNCRSLTSVTIPERLNDIGAWAFTGCTSLTGFKVSAKNLNYVSVNGVLYNKDKTVIIQYPAGKKDKSYKIPDGVAIIAGEAFKYSANLTSITIPDSVEYIGDSAFYNCVSLTSITIPKDVTGIGDVAFCGCTSLTEIKVAAGNSNFVSLNGVLFSKDKTALICYPAGKKDKSYTIPDSVTNIYRRAFSDCTSLTSITIPKTVTDIGSLAFCSCISLTEIKVAAGNPNFVSLNGILFSKNKTALICYPAGKKDESYTMPDGVTSIYERAFSDCASLKRITIPDGMSTIGGHSFFGCANLTSVTIPGSVIDVAEQAFGYHYDGENFWSVKYDNFKIYCYNGTAGEKYAKKYGFKYGLLIRPILAEVMGTKLSGRAADALCIDWTKNANATGYIVEMYQNGKWTRVGKITGNGTTTFRKAGLKASTVYKFRVKVYKMYGRDAYYGAY
;
A
#
# COMPACT_ATOMS: atom_id res chain seq x y z
N MET A 1 -6.63 39.56 -11.15
CA MET A 1 -5.63 39.87 -10.14
C MET A 1 -4.92 38.61 -9.57
N LYS A 2 -5.07 37.45 -10.21
CA LYS A 2 -4.42 36.16 -9.77
C LYS A 2 -3.14 35.78 -10.54
N LEU A 3 -2.78 36.50 -11.60
CA LEU A 3 -1.55 36.19 -12.39
C LEU A 3 -0.28 36.97 -11.94
N LYS A 4 -0.38 37.95 -11.04
CA LYS A 4 0.81 38.71 -10.58
C LYS A 4 1.50 38.10 -9.36
N LYS A 5 0.86 37.18 -8.64
CA LYS A 5 1.47 36.49 -7.48
C LYS A 5 2.31 35.27 -7.89
N TRP A 6 2.07 34.70 -9.06
CA TRP A 6 2.88 33.58 -9.60
C TRP A 6 4.24 34.02 -10.13
N PHE A 7 4.35 35.28 -10.58
CA PHE A 7 5.63 35.79 -11.07
C PHE A 7 6.61 36.20 -9.98
N LEU A 8 6.18 36.40 -8.74
CA LEU A 8 7.06 36.73 -7.60
C LEU A 8 7.64 35.46 -6.94
N ALA A 9 6.92 34.35 -6.97
CA ALA A 9 7.43 33.05 -6.51
C ALA A 9 8.48 32.48 -7.49
N ILE A 10 8.27 32.68 -8.81
CA ILE A 10 9.24 32.25 -9.83
C ILE A 10 10.51 33.13 -9.81
N ALA A 11 10.43 34.37 -9.37
CA ALA A 11 11.60 35.25 -9.27
C ALA A 11 12.49 34.90 -8.07
N ALA A 12 11.94 34.36 -6.97
CA ALA A 12 12.71 33.85 -5.84
C ALA A 12 13.40 32.50 -6.17
N PHE A 13 12.75 31.64 -6.96
CA PHE A 13 13.34 30.40 -7.48
C PHE A 13 14.41 30.63 -8.57
N ALA A 14 14.30 31.69 -9.35
CA ALA A 14 15.27 32.01 -10.43
C ALA A 14 16.59 32.58 -9.90
N VAL A 15 16.67 33.01 -8.65
CA VAL A 15 17.93 33.46 -8.02
C VAL A 15 18.70 32.29 -7.40
N MET A 16 18.05 31.15 -7.11
CA MET A 16 18.68 29.94 -6.60
C MET A 16 19.24 29.01 -7.70
N ALA A 17 18.82 29.18 -8.95
CA ALA A 17 19.19 28.29 -10.06
C ALA A 17 20.38 28.78 -10.92
N VAL A 18 21.08 29.82 -10.54
CA VAL A 18 22.14 30.46 -11.38
C VAL A 18 23.53 30.46 -10.71
N VAL A 19 23.82 29.57 -9.80
CA VAL A 19 25.20 29.38 -9.30
C VAL A 19 25.71 27.96 -9.56
N CYS A 20 25.08 27.17 -10.38
CA CYS A 20 25.66 25.90 -10.83
C CYS A 20 26.08 25.96 -12.28
N ALA A 21 27.41 25.90 -12.49
CA ALA A 21 28.13 25.52 -13.69
C ALA A 21 28.53 26.62 -14.69
N VAL A 22 29.77 27.04 -14.59
CA VAL A 22 30.66 26.93 -15.76
C VAL A 22 31.92 26.17 -15.28
N GLY A 23 32.01 24.90 -15.61
CA GLY A 23 33.08 24.01 -15.17
C GLY A 23 34.42 24.43 -15.71
N ALA A 24 35.27 24.87 -14.84
CA ALA A 24 36.71 24.59 -14.89
C ALA A 24 36.85 23.15 -14.34
N GLY A 25 37.64 22.30 -14.98
CA GLY A 25 37.74 20.88 -14.65
C GLY A 25 37.89 20.59 -13.16
N ALA A 26 37.27 19.55 -12.67
CA ALA A 26 37.28 19.11 -11.30
C ALA A 26 38.71 19.04 -10.75
N GLU A 27 38.95 19.67 -9.61
CA GLU A 27 40.24 19.65 -8.92
C GLU A 27 40.20 18.68 -7.73
N TRP A 28 41.38 18.19 -7.32
CA TRP A 28 41.48 17.18 -6.26
C TRP A 28 42.27 17.70 -5.06
N TYR A 29 41.76 17.44 -3.86
CA TYR A 29 42.43 17.66 -2.61
C TYR A 29 42.19 16.47 -1.66
N ARG A 30 43.19 15.61 -1.47
CA ARG A 30 43.06 14.36 -0.71
C ARG A 30 41.91 13.49 -1.29
N ASP A 31 40.92 13.17 -0.45
CA ASP A 31 39.73 12.37 -0.82
C ASP A 31 38.55 13.23 -1.34
N TYR A 32 38.82 14.50 -1.66
CA TYR A 32 37.80 15.44 -2.13
C TYR A 32 38.02 15.81 -3.59
N GLU A 33 36.97 15.76 -4.35
CA GLU A 33 36.80 16.45 -5.62
C GLU A 33 36.08 17.77 -5.36
N TYR A 34 36.57 18.86 -5.93
CA TYR A 34 36.02 20.19 -5.72
C TYR A 34 36.00 21.02 -7.00
N ASP A 35 35.05 21.92 -7.09
CA ASP A 35 34.91 22.89 -8.18
C ASP A 35 35.18 24.31 -7.67
N GLU A 36 35.81 25.13 -8.50
CA GLU A 36 36.01 26.55 -8.20
C GLU A 36 34.73 27.33 -8.54
N LEU A 37 34.29 28.12 -7.59
CA LEU A 37 33.12 29.02 -7.78
C LEU A 37 33.57 30.37 -8.38
N ALA A 38 32.60 31.09 -8.96
CA ALA A 38 32.87 32.38 -9.63
C ALA A 38 33.46 33.47 -8.71
N ASP A 39 33.32 33.35 -7.40
CA ASP A 39 33.85 34.26 -6.40
C ASP A 39 35.29 33.87 -5.93
N GLY A 40 35.84 32.80 -6.51
CA GLY A 40 37.15 32.28 -6.17
C GLY A 40 37.18 31.37 -4.94
N SER A 41 36.03 31.07 -4.33
CA SER A 41 35.86 30.04 -3.33
C SER A 41 35.63 28.66 -3.98
N VAL A 42 35.47 27.60 -3.19
CA VAL A 42 35.27 26.26 -3.74
C VAL A 42 34.04 25.57 -3.13
N GLU A 43 33.44 24.72 -3.94
CA GLU A 43 32.40 23.76 -3.57
C GLU A 43 32.96 22.35 -3.59
N ILE A 44 32.67 21.55 -2.56
CA ILE A 44 32.99 20.12 -2.55
C ILE A 44 32.02 19.43 -3.52
N ALA A 45 32.53 18.92 -4.64
CA ALA A 45 31.74 18.21 -5.63
C ALA A 45 31.47 16.75 -5.20
N TYR A 46 32.49 16.05 -4.67
CA TYR A 46 32.36 14.67 -4.19
C TYR A 46 33.41 14.29 -3.16
N TYR A 47 33.05 13.40 -2.22
CA TYR A 47 33.94 12.80 -1.23
C TYR A 47 34.13 11.30 -1.52
N PHE A 48 35.36 10.85 -1.67
CA PHE A 48 35.72 9.47 -2.02
C PHE A 48 36.14 8.61 -0.82
N GLY A 49 36.26 9.19 0.38
CA GLY A 49 36.65 8.46 1.58
C GLY A 49 35.55 7.46 1.99
N ASN A 50 35.89 6.18 2.08
CA ASN A 50 34.97 5.11 2.38
C ASN A 50 35.31 4.27 3.63
N THR A 51 36.35 4.69 4.37
CA THR A 51 36.82 4.01 5.59
C THR A 51 36.72 4.88 6.84
N GLU A 52 36.76 6.21 6.69
CA GLU A 52 36.71 7.16 7.79
C GLU A 52 35.29 7.19 8.39
N LYS A 53 35.25 7.15 9.74
CA LYS A 53 34.03 7.33 10.50
C LYS A 53 33.78 8.78 10.90
N ASN A 54 34.88 9.52 11.08
CA ASN A 54 34.85 10.92 11.49
C ASN A 54 35.54 11.74 10.41
N VAL A 55 34.86 12.75 9.90
CA VAL A 55 35.37 13.62 8.85
C VAL A 55 35.34 15.07 9.31
N ASP A 56 36.49 15.68 9.39
CA ASP A 56 36.64 17.12 9.54
C ASP A 56 36.90 17.73 8.15
N ILE A 57 35.87 18.40 7.62
CA ILE A 57 35.95 19.05 6.32
C ILE A 57 36.94 20.20 6.39
N PRO A 58 37.97 20.26 5.51
CA PRO A 58 38.96 21.32 5.52
C PRO A 58 38.35 22.70 5.24
N GLU A 59 38.77 23.75 5.95
CA GLU A 59 38.36 25.13 5.70
C GLU A 59 38.81 25.65 4.34
N LYS A 60 39.89 25.09 3.79
CA LYS A 60 40.47 25.48 2.50
C LYS A 60 40.90 24.26 1.69
N MET A 61 40.69 24.33 0.38
CA MET A 61 41.19 23.37 -0.61
C MET A 61 41.90 24.13 -1.72
N GLY A 62 43.10 23.68 -2.13
CA GLY A 62 43.94 24.42 -3.08
C GLY A 62 44.27 25.88 -2.67
N GLY A 63 44.23 26.20 -1.36
CA GLY A 63 44.41 27.56 -0.85
C GLY A 63 43.13 28.44 -0.85
N LYS A 64 42.05 28.00 -1.44
CA LYS A 64 40.74 28.68 -1.56
C LYS A 64 39.80 28.22 -0.46
N SER A 65 38.90 29.11 0.01
CA SER A 65 37.96 28.79 1.08
C SER A 65 36.84 27.87 0.59
N VAL A 66 36.54 26.84 1.36
CA VAL A 66 35.36 25.94 1.11
C VAL A 66 34.11 26.66 1.61
N THR A 67 33.24 27.07 0.70
CA THR A 67 32.02 27.81 1.02
C THR A 67 30.71 27.02 0.75
N SER A 68 30.84 25.91 0.04
CA SER A 68 29.68 25.07 -0.31
C SER A 68 29.99 23.58 -0.22
N ILE A 69 29.02 22.79 0.23
CA ILE A 69 28.99 21.33 0.09
C ILE A 69 28.02 21.02 -1.02
N GLY A 70 28.53 20.52 -2.14
CA GLY A 70 27.77 20.32 -3.38
C GLY A 70 26.74 19.21 -3.30
N SER A 71 25.93 19.13 -4.35
CA SER A 71 24.86 18.15 -4.44
C SER A 71 25.40 16.72 -4.42
N ASN A 72 24.83 15.90 -3.53
CA ASN A 72 25.22 14.50 -3.32
C ASN A 72 26.69 14.28 -2.94
N ALA A 73 27.39 15.31 -2.45
CA ALA A 73 28.84 15.26 -2.19
C ALA A 73 29.27 14.14 -1.23
N PHE A 74 28.44 13.83 -0.22
CA PHE A 74 28.64 12.74 0.73
C PHE A 74 27.52 11.70 0.67
N GLY A 75 26.67 11.74 -0.37
CA GLY A 75 25.52 10.85 -0.48
C GLY A 75 25.88 9.35 -0.42
N GLY A 76 25.15 8.59 0.38
CA GLY A 76 25.33 7.13 0.51
C GLY A 76 26.55 6.68 1.32
N HIS A 77 27.30 7.60 1.96
CA HIS A 77 28.46 7.25 2.81
C HIS A 77 28.00 6.69 4.16
N THR A 78 27.57 5.42 4.16
CA THR A 78 27.07 4.73 5.36
C THR A 78 28.15 4.44 6.42
N ASN A 79 29.43 4.64 6.13
CA ASN A 79 30.54 4.55 7.09
C ASN A 79 30.67 5.78 7.99
N LEU A 80 30.15 6.95 7.58
CA LEU A 80 30.25 8.19 8.33
C LEU A 80 29.44 8.14 9.63
N VAL A 81 30.08 8.60 10.71
CA VAL A 81 29.48 8.69 12.06
C VAL A 81 29.41 10.13 12.52
N ASN A 82 30.46 10.90 12.32
CA ASN A 82 30.51 12.33 12.69
C ASN A 82 31.11 13.15 11.55
N VAL A 83 30.53 14.31 11.28
CA VAL A 83 31.04 15.28 10.31
C VAL A 83 31.14 16.67 10.95
N THR A 84 32.31 17.29 10.85
CA THR A 84 32.54 18.69 11.23
C THR A 84 32.57 19.55 9.98
N ILE A 85 31.62 20.49 9.85
CA ILE A 85 31.55 21.45 8.74
C ILE A 85 32.23 22.73 9.18
N PRO A 86 33.23 23.28 8.41
CA PRO A 86 33.98 24.46 8.80
C PRO A 86 33.14 25.75 8.70
N ASN A 87 33.57 26.78 9.45
CA ASN A 87 32.85 28.06 9.55
C ASN A 87 32.76 28.83 8.21
N SER A 88 33.59 28.50 7.23
CA SER A 88 33.58 29.11 5.91
C SER A 88 32.37 28.68 5.07
N VAL A 89 31.75 27.54 5.37
CA VAL A 89 30.60 26.98 4.59
C VAL A 89 29.34 27.82 4.80
N LYS A 90 28.72 28.21 3.71
CA LYS A 90 27.47 28.99 3.63
C LYS A 90 26.30 28.15 3.15
N ASN A 91 26.54 27.13 2.32
CA ASN A 91 25.50 26.35 1.69
C ASN A 91 25.79 24.86 1.83
N ILE A 92 24.76 24.09 2.18
CA ILE A 92 24.69 22.63 2.02
C ILE A 92 23.66 22.39 0.92
N CYS A 93 24.11 21.84 -0.24
CA CYS A 93 23.28 21.66 -1.41
C CYS A 93 22.38 20.41 -1.30
N ASN A 94 21.58 20.16 -2.36
CA ASN A 94 20.65 19.06 -2.40
C ASN A 94 21.34 17.69 -2.23
N ASP A 95 20.72 16.76 -1.51
CA ASP A 95 21.22 15.40 -1.29
C ASP A 95 22.61 15.31 -0.62
N ALA A 96 23.20 16.40 -0.15
CA ALA A 96 24.61 16.48 0.22
C ALA A 96 25.08 15.35 1.17
N PHE A 97 24.23 14.93 2.13
CA PHE A 97 24.46 13.82 3.07
C PHE A 97 23.34 12.76 3.01
N ARG A 98 22.62 12.70 1.89
CA ARG A 98 21.53 11.74 1.73
C ARG A 98 22.00 10.30 1.98
N ASP A 99 21.17 9.50 2.70
CA ASP A 99 21.45 8.10 3.01
C ASP A 99 22.77 7.83 3.78
N CYS A 100 23.33 8.83 4.46
CA CYS A 100 24.40 8.63 5.44
C CYS A 100 23.81 7.99 6.72
N SER A 101 23.37 6.75 6.62
CA SER A 101 22.50 6.09 7.62
C SER A 101 23.13 5.91 9.00
N ASN A 102 24.46 5.90 9.13
CA ASN A 102 25.17 5.79 10.41
C ASN A 102 25.63 7.15 10.97
N LEU A 103 25.34 8.26 10.29
CA LEU A 103 25.69 9.60 10.74
C LEU A 103 24.92 9.95 12.02
N THR A 104 25.62 10.09 13.14
CA THR A 104 25.04 10.36 14.47
C THR A 104 25.06 11.83 14.83
N SER A 105 26.05 12.58 14.32
CA SER A 105 26.17 14.01 14.58
C SER A 105 26.80 14.78 13.42
N VAL A 106 26.31 15.99 13.21
CA VAL A 106 26.86 16.97 12.27
C VAL A 106 27.00 18.31 12.99
N THR A 107 28.21 18.91 12.95
CA THR A 107 28.40 20.27 13.44
C THR A 107 28.10 21.24 12.32
N ILE A 108 27.00 22.00 12.45
CA ILE A 108 26.60 23.03 11.49
C ILE A 108 27.23 24.38 11.91
N PRO A 109 27.90 25.09 11.00
CA PRO A 109 28.53 26.36 11.34
C PRO A 109 27.55 27.52 11.48
N ASN A 110 27.78 28.46 12.39
CA ASN A 110 26.95 29.64 12.63
C ASN A 110 26.80 30.59 11.42
N GLY A 111 27.54 30.36 10.35
CA GLY A 111 27.46 31.17 9.14
C GLY A 111 26.70 30.52 8.00
N LEU A 112 26.11 29.33 8.21
CA LEU A 112 25.32 28.62 7.19
C LEU A 112 24.07 29.42 6.85
N THR A 113 23.73 29.54 5.57
CA THR A 113 22.56 30.28 5.06
C THR A 113 21.46 29.39 4.49
N SER A 114 21.83 28.21 3.96
CA SER A 114 20.86 27.30 3.35
C SER A 114 21.17 25.83 3.58
N ILE A 115 20.12 25.03 3.73
CA ILE A 115 20.12 23.57 3.71
C ILE A 115 19.23 23.16 2.54
N GLY A 116 19.79 22.41 1.58
CA GLY A 116 19.12 22.02 0.34
C GLY A 116 18.08 20.92 0.52
N GLU A 117 17.40 20.61 -0.60
CA GLU A 117 16.45 19.52 -0.71
C GLU A 117 17.13 18.18 -0.36
N GLU A 118 16.46 17.34 0.46
CA GLU A 118 16.93 16.02 0.91
C GLU A 118 18.36 15.98 1.48
N ALA A 119 18.92 17.14 1.90
CA ALA A 119 20.33 17.27 2.28
C ALA A 119 20.78 16.26 3.35
N PHE A 120 19.93 15.90 4.31
CA PHE A 120 20.16 14.87 5.34
C PHE A 120 19.10 13.75 5.30
N SER A 121 18.37 13.61 4.18
CA SER A 121 17.39 12.56 4.03
C SER A 121 18.02 11.17 4.23
N GLY A 122 17.37 10.30 5.00
CA GLY A 122 17.87 8.95 5.27
C GLY A 122 19.05 8.87 6.26
N CYS A 123 19.43 9.97 6.93
CA CYS A 123 20.41 9.95 8.03
C CYS A 123 19.74 9.33 9.30
N ALA A 124 19.45 8.05 9.23
CA ALA A 124 18.60 7.34 10.20
C ALA A 124 19.14 7.36 11.65
N SER A 125 20.47 7.49 11.83
CA SER A 125 21.11 7.52 13.16
C SER A 125 21.30 8.94 13.71
N LEU A 126 20.95 9.99 12.96
CA LEU A 126 21.12 11.38 13.38
C LEU A 126 20.17 11.69 14.54
N ALA A 127 20.73 11.76 15.77
CA ALA A 127 19.95 11.89 16.99
C ALA A 127 19.60 13.35 17.35
N SER A 128 20.44 14.28 16.95
CA SER A 128 20.25 15.71 17.18
C SER A 128 20.96 16.53 16.10
N ILE A 129 20.40 17.70 15.80
CA ILE A 129 21.01 18.70 14.94
C ILE A 129 20.66 20.09 15.48
N THR A 130 21.66 20.99 15.49
CA THR A 130 21.44 22.41 15.82
C THR A 130 21.48 23.20 14.51
N ILE A 131 20.36 23.80 14.16
CA ILE A 131 20.23 24.67 12.99
C ILE A 131 20.47 26.10 13.44
N PRO A 132 21.52 26.81 12.99
CA PRO A 132 21.82 28.16 13.46
C PRO A 132 20.83 29.20 12.89
N ASP A 133 20.66 30.35 13.60
CA ASP A 133 19.76 31.45 13.21
C ASP A 133 20.13 32.14 11.89
N SER A 134 21.35 31.89 11.40
CA SER A 134 21.79 32.37 10.10
C SER A 134 21.07 31.67 8.93
N VAL A 135 20.51 30.46 9.14
CA VAL A 135 19.83 29.71 8.09
C VAL A 135 18.51 30.39 7.72
N LYS A 136 18.33 30.63 6.42
CA LYS A 136 17.17 31.32 5.83
C LYS A 136 16.28 30.40 5.00
N SER A 137 16.79 29.22 4.63
CA SER A 137 16.03 28.22 3.88
C SER A 137 16.40 26.79 4.25
N ILE A 138 15.38 25.95 4.37
CA ILE A 138 15.46 24.51 4.54
C ILE A 138 14.61 23.89 3.43
N GLY A 139 15.22 23.07 2.58
CA GLY A 139 14.56 22.50 1.40
C GLY A 139 13.59 21.35 1.72
N ASP A 140 12.89 20.90 0.67
CA ASP A 140 12.00 19.75 0.73
C ASP A 140 12.74 18.52 1.23
N GLY A 141 12.14 17.75 2.13
CA GLY A 141 12.70 16.51 2.63
C GLY A 141 14.07 16.62 3.33
N ALA A 142 14.52 17.82 3.69
CA ALA A 142 15.89 18.04 4.18
C ALA A 142 16.31 17.11 5.32
N PHE A 143 15.39 16.67 6.17
CA PHE A 143 15.58 15.72 7.28
C PHE A 143 14.64 14.51 7.18
N GLU A 144 14.14 14.20 5.98
CA GLU A 144 13.27 13.07 5.78
C GLU A 144 13.92 11.76 6.24
N ASN A 145 13.17 10.92 6.98
CA ASN A 145 13.66 9.63 7.51
C ASN A 145 14.90 9.73 8.43
N CYS A 146 15.14 10.89 9.10
CA CYS A 146 16.05 10.98 10.23
C CYS A 146 15.41 10.31 11.45
N ALA A 147 15.32 8.98 11.45
CA ALA A 147 14.50 8.19 12.37
C ALA A 147 14.88 8.35 13.85
N SER A 148 16.14 8.67 14.15
CA SER A 148 16.66 8.86 15.52
C SER A 148 16.57 10.30 16.02
N LEU A 149 16.18 11.28 15.18
CA LEU A 149 16.11 12.69 15.54
C LEU A 149 15.04 12.90 16.63
N THR A 150 15.44 13.41 17.81
CA THR A 150 14.56 13.50 18.98
C THR A 150 13.92 14.88 19.17
N SER A 151 14.63 15.93 18.75
CA SER A 151 14.15 17.30 18.84
C SER A 151 14.77 18.17 17.75
N VAL A 152 14.08 19.23 17.36
CA VAL A 152 14.60 20.27 16.47
C VAL A 152 14.04 21.63 16.86
N THR A 153 14.90 22.66 16.77
CA THR A 153 14.51 24.06 16.84
C THR A 153 14.64 24.66 15.46
N ILE A 154 13.54 25.21 14.96
CA ILE A 154 13.50 25.90 13.66
C ILE A 154 13.91 27.35 13.92
N PRO A 155 14.88 27.90 13.17
CA PRO A 155 15.37 29.27 13.40
C PRO A 155 14.33 30.34 13.03
N ASP A 156 14.40 31.50 13.69
CA ASP A 156 13.52 32.67 13.44
C ASP A 156 13.58 33.22 12.02
N GLY A 157 14.59 32.85 11.23
CA GLY A 157 14.71 33.25 9.83
C GLY A 157 13.87 32.45 8.84
N ILE A 158 13.26 31.34 9.28
CA ILE A 158 12.46 30.45 8.45
C ILE A 158 11.00 30.90 8.44
N THR A 159 10.43 31.06 7.27
CA THR A 159 9.04 31.49 7.05
C THR A 159 8.12 30.34 6.63
N GLU A 160 8.68 29.24 6.17
CA GLU A 160 7.94 28.11 5.63
C GLU A 160 8.64 26.79 6.02
N ILE A 161 7.85 25.80 6.47
CA ILE A 161 8.32 24.42 6.65
C ILE A 161 7.92 23.67 5.41
N MET A 162 8.93 23.27 4.61
CA MET A 162 8.76 22.74 3.28
C MET A 162 8.21 21.29 3.28
N TYR A 163 7.90 20.79 2.06
CA TYR A 163 7.35 19.46 1.89
C TYR A 163 8.25 18.40 2.53
N THR A 164 7.63 17.46 3.26
CA THR A 164 8.27 16.29 3.88
C THR A 164 9.53 16.57 4.71
N THR A 165 9.79 17.84 5.11
CA THR A 165 11.06 18.25 5.77
C THR A 165 11.45 17.33 6.93
N PHE A 166 10.50 16.90 7.78
CA PHE A 166 10.72 15.99 8.92
C PHE A 166 9.90 14.70 8.78
N CYS A 167 9.46 14.35 7.58
CA CYS A 167 8.70 13.11 7.35
C CYS A 167 9.52 11.89 7.81
N GLY A 168 8.88 10.98 8.55
CA GLY A 168 9.55 9.76 9.03
C GLY A 168 10.57 9.97 10.16
N CYS A 169 10.63 11.14 10.78
CA CYS A 169 11.41 11.38 11.99
C CYS A 169 10.72 10.72 13.20
N ARG A 170 10.79 9.40 13.28
CA ARG A 170 9.97 8.59 14.19
C ARG A 170 10.25 8.80 15.67
N SER A 171 11.46 9.23 16.03
CA SER A 171 11.85 9.52 17.41
C SER A 171 11.60 10.98 17.82
N LEU A 172 11.09 11.83 16.91
CA LEU A 172 10.89 13.25 17.16
C LEU A 172 9.77 13.45 18.18
N THR A 173 10.13 13.97 19.36
CA THR A 173 9.20 14.19 20.48
C THR A 173 8.77 15.64 20.62
N SER A 174 9.62 16.57 20.17
CA SER A 174 9.35 18.01 20.29
C SER A 174 9.92 18.79 19.11
N VAL A 175 9.19 19.81 18.68
CA VAL A 175 9.59 20.79 17.66
C VAL A 175 9.27 22.18 18.16
N SER A 176 10.25 23.09 18.10
CA SER A 176 10.02 24.51 18.31
C SER A 176 9.84 25.20 16.97
N ILE A 177 8.66 25.75 16.73
CA ILE A 177 8.31 26.49 15.50
C ILE A 177 8.23 27.98 15.86
N PRO A 178 9.02 28.87 15.23
CA PRO A 178 9.00 30.30 15.53
C PRO A 178 7.77 31.00 14.92
N ASP A 179 7.44 32.19 15.46
CA ASP A 179 6.34 33.03 14.95
C ASP A 179 6.59 33.58 13.52
N SER A 180 7.78 33.43 12.97
CA SER A 180 8.08 33.76 11.58
C SER A 180 7.43 32.79 10.58
N VAL A 181 7.08 31.56 11.00
CA VAL A 181 6.52 30.55 10.11
C VAL A 181 5.06 30.87 9.78
N THR A 182 4.75 30.96 8.48
CA THR A 182 3.41 31.25 7.96
C THR A 182 2.77 30.07 7.22
N ALA A 183 3.58 29.07 6.84
CA ALA A 183 3.13 27.88 6.11
C ALA A 183 3.81 26.60 6.60
N ILE A 184 3.03 25.53 6.70
CA ILE A 184 3.49 24.14 6.90
C ILE A 184 2.98 23.34 5.69
N PHE A 185 3.92 22.92 4.84
CA PHE A 185 3.61 22.26 3.60
C PHE A 185 3.33 20.75 3.77
N GLY A 186 2.99 20.10 2.66
CA GLY A 186 2.50 18.73 2.66
C GLY A 186 3.48 17.71 3.24
N GLY A 187 3.00 16.88 4.17
CA GLY A 187 3.80 15.83 4.78
C GLY A 187 4.93 16.30 5.71
N ALA A 188 5.04 17.60 6.02
CA ALA A 188 6.18 18.17 6.74
C ALA A 188 6.56 17.42 8.02
N PHE A 189 5.59 16.90 8.77
CA PHE A 189 5.76 16.09 9.99
C PHE A 189 5.09 14.70 9.85
N ALA A 190 4.88 14.23 8.64
CA ALA A 190 4.25 12.92 8.44
C ALA A 190 5.09 11.81 9.09
N GLU A 191 4.42 10.81 9.71
CA GLU A 191 5.05 9.67 10.39
C GLU A 191 6.04 10.04 11.52
N CYS A 192 5.91 11.23 12.12
CA CYS A 192 6.59 11.55 13.38
C CYS A 192 5.86 10.85 14.54
N THR A 193 6.04 9.52 14.62
CA THR A 193 5.24 8.65 15.49
C THR A 193 5.42 8.88 16.98
N SER A 194 6.52 9.50 17.42
CA SER A 194 6.77 9.85 18.83
C SER A 194 6.34 11.27 19.21
N LEU A 195 5.87 12.08 18.24
CA LEU A 195 5.47 13.46 18.51
C LEU A 195 4.18 13.50 19.34
N THR A 196 4.28 13.95 20.58
CA THR A 196 3.13 13.94 21.53
C THR A 196 2.32 15.23 21.50
N SER A 197 2.96 16.35 21.20
CA SER A 197 2.34 17.66 21.04
C SER A 197 3.21 18.55 20.15
N ILE A 198 2.60 19.54 19.51
CA ILE A 198 3.29 20.56 18.75
C ILE A 198 2.52 21.87 18.86
N ALA A 199 3.23 22.96 19.13
CA ALA A 199 2.67 24.31 19.15
C ALA A 199 2.80 24.91 17.74
N VAL A 200 1.67 25.04 17.04
CA VAL A 200 1.62 25.73 15.75
C VAL A 200 1.41 27.21 16.00
N PRO A 201 2.31 28.11 15.55
CA PRO A 201 2.19 29.56 15.81
C PRO A 201 0.94 30.16 15.14
N ASN A 202 0.42 31.26 15.71
CA ASN A 202 -0.73 31.96 15.16
C ASN A 202 -0.48 32.62 13.78
N SER A 203 0.77 32.80 13.41
CA SER A 203 1.20 33.26 12.09
C SER A 203 0.88 32.28 10.95
N VAL A 204 0.70 30.99 11.27
CA VAL A 204 0.44 29.95 10.25
C VAL A 204 -0.97 30.10 9.70
N THR A 205 -1.04 30.32 8.38
CA THR A 205 -2.29 30.42 7.62
C THR A 205 -2.46 29.30 6.61
N VAL A 206 -1.35 28.61 6.26
CA VAL A 206 -1.31 27.45 5.34
C VAL A 206 -0.92 26.21 6.10
N LEU A 207 -1.82 25.25 6.18
CA LEU A 207 -1.60 23.92 6.72
C LEU A 207 -2.03 22.91 5.66
N GLU A 208 -1.06 22.28 5.00
CA GLU A 208 -1.32 21.46 3.83
C GLU A 208 -1.61 19.99 4.12
N SER A 209 -1.86 19.26 3.02
CA SER A 209 -2.24 17.85 3.07
C SER A 209 -1.18 16.99 3.76
N SER A 210 -1.64 16.05 4.58
CA SER A 210 -0.78 15.08 5.27
C SER A 210 0.26 15.68 6.22
N ALA A 211 0.19 16.98 6.58
CA ALA A 211 1.22 17.65 7.38
C ALA A 211 1.55 16.91 8.69
N PHE A 212 0.57 16.24 9.31
CA PHE A 212 0.71 15.42 10.53
C PHE A 212 0.21 13.98 10.32
N TYR A 213 0.25 13.49 9.08
CA TYR A 213 -0.15 12.11 8.77
C TYR A 213 0.64 11.12 9.62
N GLY A 214 -0.02 10.16 10.26
CA GLY A 214 0.65 9.10 11.01
C GLY A 214 1.36 9.52 12.30
N CYS A 215 1.15 10.75 12.82
CA CYS A 215 1.65 11.16 14.12
C CYS A 215 0.88 10.44 15.24
N SER A 216 1.15 9.15 15.41
CA SER A 216 0.34 8.24 16.22
C SER A 216 0.33 8.56 17.72
N SER A 217 1.36 9.24 18.25
CA SER A 217 1.44 9.67 19.65
C SER A 217 0.87 11.05 19.89
N LEU A 218 0.45 11.80 18.84
CA LEU A 218 -0.05 13.16 18.98
C LEU A 218 -1.38 13.17 19.77
N THR A 219 -1.37 13.76 20.96
CA THR A 219 -2.53 13.78 21.85
C THR A 219 -3.40 15.04 21.71
N SER A 220 -2.76 16.15 21.34
CA SER A 220 -3.41 17.44 21.14
C SER A 220 -2.59 18.33 20.21
N ILE A 221 -3.27 19.23 19.51
CA ILE A 221 -2.66 20.25 18.64
C ILE A 221 -3.59 21.47 18.60
N ASN A 222 -3.03 22.68 18.60
CA ASN A 222 -3.77 23.89 18.32
C ASN A 222 -3.77 24.16 16.81
N ILE A 223 -4.91 24.58 16.27
CA ILE A 223 -5.06 25.05 14.90
C ILE A 223 -5.24 26.56 14.92
N PRO A 224 -4.35 27.35 14.30
CA PRO A 224 -4.44 28.81 14.29
C PRO A 224 -5.69 29.34 13.56
N ASP A 225 -6.19 30.50 14.00
CA ASP A 225 -7.36 31.16 13.41
C ASP A 225 -7.17 31.57 11.94
N GLY A 226 -5.94 31.63 11.45
CA GLY A 226 -5.62 31.86 10.03
C GLY A 226 -5.92 30.70 9.11
N VAL A 227 -6.04 29.48 9.64
CA VAL A 227 -6.27 28.26 8.85
C VAL A 227 -7.73 28.19 8.40
N THR A 228 -7.95 28.09 7.10
CA THR A 228 -9.31 28.11 6.51
C THR A 228 -9.79 26.72 6.02
N SER A 229 -8.93 25.72 6.01
CA SER A 229 -9.25 24.35 5.60
C SER A 229 -8.36 23.36 6.32
N ILE A 230 -8.96 22.26 6.77
CA ILE A 230 -8.21 21.06 7.16
C ILE A 230 -8.08 20.22 5.87
N GLN A 231 -6.89 20.11 5.34
CA GLN A 231 -6.63 19.50 4.04
C GLN A 231 -6.70 17.96 4.08
N GLN A 232 -6.50 17.33 2.93
CA GLN A 232 -6.51 15.88 2.80
C GLN A 232 -5.50 15.23 3.77
N SER A 233 -5.94 14.22 4.52
CA SER A 233 -5.12 13.38 5.40
C SER A 233 -4.31 14.14 6.46
N THR A 234 -4.60 15.41 6.74
CA THR A 234 -3.77 16.25 7.63
C THR A 234 -3.50 15.59 8.98
N PHE A 235 -4.49 14.93 9.59
CA PHE A 235 -4.38 14.20 10.88
C PHE A 235 -4.71 12.71 10.74
N SER A 236 -4.71 12.17 9.53
CA SER A 236 -4.98 10.75 9.33
C SER A 236 -3.95 9.90 10.07
N GLY A 237 -4.42 8.92 10.86
CA GLY A 237 -3.53 8.05 11.65
C GLY A 237 -2.98 8.66 12.94
N CYS A 238 -3.47 9.85 13.38
CA CYS A 238 -3.17 10.38 14.70
C CYS A 238 -3.98 9.62 15.77
N THR A 239 -3.59 8.38 16.04
CA THR A 239 -4.38 7.43 16.85
C THR A 239 -4.57 7.84 18.29
N SER A 240 -3.65 8.63 18.87
CA SER A 240 -3.73 9.15 20.24
C SER A 240 -4.46 10.49 20.36
N LEU A 241 -4.84 11.13 19.24
CA LEU A 241 -5.52 12.44 19.25
C LEU A 241 -6.89 12.31 19.90
N SER A 242 -7.00 12.80 21.14
CA SER A 242 -8.21 12.63 21.96
C SER A 242 -9.23 13.76 21.81
N SER A 243 -8.76 14.95 21.45
CA SER A 243 -9.57 16.14 21.17
C SER A 243 -8.80 17.10 20.26
N ILE A 244 -9.54 17.88 19.48
CA ILE A 244 -9.00 18.97 18.67
C ILE A 244 -10.04 20.08 18.58
N ALA A 245 -9.60 21.34 18.74
CA ALA A 245 -10.42 22.51 18.52
C ALA A 245 -10.16 23.04 17.10
N LEU A 246 -11.20 23.11 16.29
CA LEU A 246 -11.14 23.73 14.98
C LEU A 246 -11.62 25.19 15.11
N PRO A 247 -10.87 26.17 14.58
CA PRO A 247 -11.26 27.57 14.62
C PRO A 247 -12.45 27.86 13.68
N ASP A 248 -13.20 28.91 13.94
CA ASP A 248 -14.37 29.30 13.14
C ASP A 248 -14.00 29.74 11.71
N SER A 249 -12.72 30.00 11.44
CA SER A 249 -12.19 30.25 10.09
C SER A 249 -12.28 29.05 9.16
N VAL A 250 -12.35 27.82 9.68
CA VAL A 250 -12.37 26.59 8.88
C VAL A 250 -13.68 26.49 8.09
N LYS A 251 -13.57 26.35 6.76
CA LYS A 251 -14.68 26.25 5.80
C LYS A 251 -14.85 24.85 5.23
N SER A 252 -13.79 24.01 5.31
CA SER A 252 -13.82 22.66 4.76
C SER A 252 -12.94 21.69 5.55
N ILE A 253 -13.39 20.43 5.60
CA ILE A 253 -12.64 19.29 6.13
C ILE A 253 -12.40 18.33 4.95
N GLY A 254 -11.14 18.08 4.60
CA GLY A 254 -10.73 17.33 3.43
C GLY A 254 -10.93 15.83 3.53
N TYR A 255 -10.62 15.14 2.43
CA TYR A 255 -10.65 13.67 2.37
C TYR A 255 -9.70 13.06 3.41
N PHE A 256 -10.14 12.02 4.14
CA PHE A 256 -9.33 11.31 5.15
C PHE A 256 -8.77 12.19 6.28
N ALA A 257 -9.23 13.44 6.44
CA ALA A 257 -8.58 14.44 7.29
C ALA A 257 -8.32 13.97 8.74
N PHE A 258 -9.24 13.20 9.33
CA PHE A 258 -9.16 12.58 10.67
C PHE A 258 -9.33 11.06 10.61
N MET A 259 -9.11 10.44 9.45
CA MET A 259 -9.26 9.01 9.34
C MET A 259 -8.35 8.31 10.35
N ASN A 260 -8.89 7.32 11.08
CA ASN A 260 -8.14 6.53 12.08
C ASN A 260 -7.65 7.35 13.30
N CYS A 261 -8.25 8.49 13.61
CA CYS A 261 -8.08 9.14 14.90
C CYS A 261 -8.87 8.36 15.97
N THR A 262 -8.38 7.16 16.31
CA THR A 262 -9.14 6.17 17.11
C THR A 262 -9.47 6.63 18.52
N SER A 263 -8.68 7.55 19.09
CA SER A 263 -8.90 8.12 20.43
C SER A 263 -9.78 9.37 20.43
N LEU A 264 -10.17 9.92 19.27
CA LEU A 264 -10.94 11.16 19.18
C LEU A 264 -12.35 10.95 19.74
N LYS A 265 -12.62 11.55 20.91
CA LYS A 265 -13.89 11.37 21.67
C LYS A 265 -14.99 12.30 21.21
N SER A 266 -14.61 13.51 20.81
CA SER A 266 -15.54 14.54 20.37
C SER A 266 -14.83 15.53 19.45
N ILE A 267 -15.60 16.13 18.53
CA ILE A 267 -15.15 17.22 17.69
C ILE A 267 -16.31 18.19 17.50
N LYS A 268 -16.04 19.49 17.66
CA LYS A 268 -16.95 20.55 17.26
C LYS A 268 -16.63 20.93 15.82
N ILE A 269 -17.56 20.68 14.91
CA ILE A 269 -17.45 21.16 13.52
C ILE A 269 -17.90 22.62 13.52
N PRO A 270 -17.04 23.58 13.09
CA PRO A 270 -17.39 25.00 13.06
C PRO A 270 -18.59 25.31 12.16
N ASP A 271 -19.35 26.35 12.50
CA ASP A 271 -20.57 26.71 11.75
C ASP A 271 -20.30 27.17 10.31
N ASN A 272 -19.07 27.57 10.00
CA ASN A 272 -18.66 27.98 8.66
C ASN A 272 -18.28 26.82 7.74
N VAL A 273 -18.22 25.58 8.26
CA VAL A 273 -17.90 24.41 7.45
C VAL A 273 -19.04 24.09 6.49
N THR A 274 -18.72 24.03 5.20
CA THR A 274 -19.68 23.74 4.13
C THR A 274 -19.58 22.34 3.59
N ASN A 275 -18.41 21.70 3.71
CA ASN A 275 -18.20 20.32 3.23
C ASN A 275 -17.28 19.52 4.15
N ILE A 276 -17.58 18.22 4.24
CA ILE A 276 -16.77 17.18 4.87
C ILE A 276 -16.43 16.16 3.77
N GLY A 277 -15.14 15.89 3.58
CA GLY A 277 -14.64 14.99 2.53
C GLY A 277 -14.93 13.50 2.80
N TRP A 278 -14.70 12.68 1.80
CA TRP A 278 -14.85 11.23 1.89
C TRP A 278 -13.90 10.66 2.95
N TRP A 279 -14.41 9.70 3.78
CA TRP A 279 -13.68 9.08 4.89
C TRP A 279 -13.09 10.05 5.92
N ALA A 280 -13.55 11.30 5.97
CA ALA A 280 -12.91 12.33 6.80
C ALA A 280 -12.77 11.95 8.28
N PHE A 281 -13.74 11.23 8.86
CA PHE A 281 -13.73 10.71 10.24
C PHE A 281 -13.84 9.19 10.28
N SER A 282 -13.50 8.53 9.20
CA SER A 282 -13.56 7.06 9.17
C SER A 282 -12.70 6.44 10.27
N ASN A 283 -13.24 5.43 10.98
CA ASN A 283 -12.60 4.74 12.10
C ASN A 283 -12.22 5.65 13.29
N CYS A 284 -12.88 6.77 13.49
CA CYS A 284 -12.82 7.51 14.76
C CYS A 284 -13.64 6.75 15.82
N ARG A 285 -13.08 5.63 16.31
CA ARG A 285 -13.84 4.64 17.11
C ARG A 285 -14.31 5.14 18.45
N SER A 286 -13.62 6.11 19.05
CA SER A 286 -14.01 6.72 20.32
C SER A 286 -15.01 7.86 20.17
N LEU A 287 -15.33 8.30 18.93
CA LEU A 287 -16.24 9.41 18.69
C LEU A 287 -17.66 9.04 19.08
N THR A 288 -18.22 9.78 20.06
CA THR A 288 -19.51 9.44 20.68
C THR A 288 -20.69 10.19 20.08
N SER A 289 -20.47 11.42 19.60
CA SER A 289 -21.50 12.25 18.97
C SER A 289 -20.88 13.23 17.98
N VAL A 290 -21.66 13.61 16.96
CA VAL A 290 -21.29 14.61 15.96
C VAL A 290 -22.44 15.62 15.84
N THR A 291 -22.09 16.91 15.83
CA THR A 291 -23.05 17.98 15.53
C THR A 291 -22.81 18.49 14.11
N ILE A 292 -23.82 18.39 13.28
CA ILE A 292 -23.85 18.87 11.89
C ILE A 292 -24.30 20.35 11.91
N PRO A 293 -23.44 21.31 11.50
CA PRO A 293 -23.73 22.73 11.58
C PRO A 293 -24.72 23.20 10.49
N GLU A 294 -25.14 24.46 10.60
CA GLU A 294 -26.13 25.06 9.73
C GLU A 294 -25.72 25.05 8.26
N ARG A 295 -24.46 25.42 7.97
CA ARG A 295 -23.96 25.64 6.61
C ARG A 295 -23.43 24.40 5.90
N LEU A 296 -23.36 23.26 6.59
CA LEU A 296 -22.88 22.03 5.99
C LEU A 296 -23.85 21.55 4.91
N ASN A 297 -23.38 21.52 3.67
CA ASN A 297 -24.18 21.14 2.51
C ASN A 297 -23.71 19.85 1.81
N ASP A 298 -22.49 19.40 2.14
CA ASP A 298 -21.96 18.16 1.59
C ASP A 298 -21.24 17.32 2.67
N ILE A 299 -21.63 16.05 2.76
CA ILE A 299 -20.97 15.01 3.55
C ILE A 299 -20.55 13.91 2.59
N GLY A 300 -19.26 13.80 2.39
CA GLY A 300 -18.67 12.79 1.52
C GLY A 300 -19.02 11.36 1.94
N ALA A 301 -19.03 10.46 0.98
CA ALA A 301 -19.31 9.06 1.24
C ALA A 301 -18.36 8.51 2.33
N TRP A 302 -18.92 7.67 3.22
CA TRP A 302 -18.19 6.98 4.29
C TRP A 302 -17.50 7.89 5.31
N ALA A 303 -17.91 9.16 5.39
CA ALA A 303 -17.27 10.15 6.27
C ALA A 303 -17.19 9.71 7.74
N PHE A 304 -18.19 8.98 8.26
CA PHE A 304 -18.27 8.51 9.65
C PHE A 304 -18.27 6.98 9.77
N THR A 305 -17.86 6.27 8.73
CA THR A 305 -17.81 4.80 8.78
C THR A 305 -16.85 4.32 9.86
N GLY A 306 -17.16 3.22 10.54
CA GLY A 306 -16.28 2.68 11.59
C GLY A 306 -16.22 3.49 12.89
N CYS A 307 -17.03 4.52 13.06
CA CYS A 307 -17.20 5.23 14.34
C CYS A 307 -18.04 4.38 15.31
N THR A 308 -17.45 3.31 15.84
CA THR A 308 -18.18 2.26 16.59
C THR A 308 -18.72 2.70 17.96
N SER A 309 -18.26 3.84 18.50
CA SER A 309 -18.83 4.46 19.71
C SER A 309 -19.89 5.51 19.41
N LEU A 310 -20.14 5.86 18.14
CA LEU A 310 -21.06 6.93 17.77
C LEU A 310 -22.51 6.52 18.09
N THR A 311 -23.15 7.25 18.97
CA THR A 311 -24.51 6.96 19.43
C THR A 311 -25.56 7.85 18.77
N GLY A 312 -25.17 8.95 18.15
CA GLY A 312 -26.11 9.82 17.46
C GLY A 312 -25.51 11.04 16.79
N PHE A 313 -26.18 11.49 15.78
CA PHE A 313 -25.97 12.80 15.15
C PHE A 313 -26.94 13.84 15.74
N LYS A 314 -26.44 15.06 15.91
CA LYS A 314 -27.26 16.24 16.11
C LYS A 314 -27.15 17.10 14.86
N VAL A 315 -28.25 17.63 14.37
CA VAL A 315 -28.26 18.49 13.17
C VAL A 315 -28.89 19.81 13.54
N SER A 316 -28.24 20.92 13.18
CA SER A 316 -28.80 22.26 13.37
C SER A 316 -30.21 22.37 12.74
N ALA A 317 -31.18 22.93 13.46
CA ALA A 317 -32.54 23.09 12.94
C ALA A 317 -32.58 23.93 11.65
N LYS A 318 -31.58 24.81 11.47
CA LYS A 318 -31.44 25.65 10.27
C LYS A 318 -30.71 24.98 9.10
N ASN A 319 -30.18 23.77 9.29
CA ASN A 319 -29.51 23.07 8.18
C ASN A 319 -30.55 22.72 7.10
N LEU A 320 -30.21 23.03 5.83
CA LEU A 320 -31.13 22.89 4.69
C LEU A 320 -31.00 21.53 4.00
N ASN A 321 -29.94 20.76 4.25
CA ASN A 321 -29.59 19.56 3.49
C ASN A 321 -29.75 18.27 4.30
N TYR A 322 -29.68 18.35 5.62
CA TYR A 322 -29.66 17.20 6.51
C TYR A 322 -30.66 17.34 7.66
N VAL A 323 -31.06 16.21 8.20
CA VAL A 323 -31.87 16.12 9.42
C VAL A 323 -31.46 14.87 10.21
N SER A 324 -31.57 14.96 11.52
CA SER A 324 -31.42 13.80 12.42
C SER A 324 -32.76 13.38 12.97
N VAL A 325 -33.09 12.09 12.87
CA VAL A 325 -34.27 11.49 13.48
C VAL A 325 -33.79 10.42 14.45
N ASN A 326 -34.05 10.61 15.74
CA ASN A 326 -33.59 9.71 16.81
C ASN A 326 -32.08 9.41 16.74
N GLY A 327 -31.28 10.42 16.35
CA GLY A 327 -29.84 10.32 16.23
C GLY A 327 -29.34 9.72 14.91
N VAL A 328 -30.21 9.24 14.05
CA VAL A 328 -29.86 8.69 12.70
C VAL A 328 -29.83 9.83 11.69
N LEU A 329 -28.82 9.87 10.83
CA LEU A 329 -28.62 10.93 9.84
C LEU A 329 -29.31 10.61 8.54
N TYR A 330 -30.08 11.58 8.05
CA TYR A 330 -30.79 11.53 6.76
C TYR A 330 -30.50 12.80 5.94
N ASN A 331 -30.80 12.72 4.62
CA ASN A 331 -31.02 13.94 3.84
C ASN A 331 -32.27 14.68 4.36
N LYS A 332 -32.43 15.94 3.99
CA LYS A 332 -33.51 16.81 4.50
C LYS A 332 -34.90 16.24 4.29
N ASP A 333 -35.14 15.66 3.12
CA ASP A 333 -36.45 15.13 2.74
C ASP A 333 -36.71 13.73 3.32
N LYS A 334 -35.74 13.16 4.03
CA LYS A 334 -35.79 11.82 4.62
C LYS A 334 -35.97 10.69 3.61
N THR A 335 -35.63 10.91 2.35
CA THR A 335 -35.66 9.89 1.31
C THR A 335 -34.40 9.02 1.26
N VAL A 336 -33.32 9.51 1.88
CA VAL A 336 -32.04 8.79 1.97
C VAL A 336 -31.62 8.65 3.42
N ILE A 337 -31.41 7.43 3.89
CA ILE A 337 -30.69 7.19 5.15
C ILE A 337 -29.20 7.20 4.87
N ILE A 338 -28.50 8.19 5.44
CA ILE A 338 -27.09 8.43 5.19
C ILE A 338 -26.24 7.59 6.14
N GLN A 339 -26.53 7.67 7.46
CA GLN A 339 -25.73 6.96 8.46
C GLN A 339 -26.55 6.63 9.71
N TYR A 340 -26.64 5.36 10.03
CA TYR A 340 -27.05 4.86 11.33
C TYR A 340 -25.82 4.82 12.24
N PRO A 341 -25.86 5.44 13.44
CA PRO A 341 -24.70 5.45 14.34
C PRO A 341 -24.38 4.05 14.86
N ALA A 342 -23.18 3.55 14.53
CA ALA A 342 -22.81 2.15 14.80
C ALA A 342 -22.75 1.81 16.30
N GLY A 343 -22.55 2.81 17.18
CA GLY A 343 -22.51 2.67 18.63
C GLY A 343 -23.87 2.65 19.34
N LYS A 344 -25.00 2.86 18.61
CA LYS A 344 -26.34 2.78 19.21
C LYS A 344 -26.57 1.38 19.79
N LYS A 345 -27.30 1.34 20.91
CA LYS A 345 -27.58 0.08 21.64
C LYS A 345 -28.89 -0.58 21.26
N ASP A 346 -29.59 -0.02 20.25
CA ASP A 346 -30.87 -0.57 19.78
C ASP A 346 -30.66 -2.02 19.28
N LYS A 347 -31.58 -2.90 19.65
CA LYS A 347 -31.60 -4.28 19.16
C LYS A 347 -32.39 -4.40 17.84
N SER A 348 -33.31 -3.48 17.60
CA SER A 348 -34.13 -3.45 16.38
C SER A 348 -34.23 -2.02 15.86
N TYR A 349 -34.32 -1.89 14.55
CA TYR A 349 -34.55 -0.59 13.91
C TYR A 349 -35.53 -0.71 12.77
N LYS A 350 -36.57 0.12 12.78
CA LYS A 350 -37.48 0.28 11.66
C LYS A 350 -37.07 1.50 10.85
N ILE A 351 -36.68 1.30 9.59
CA ILE A 351 -36.42 2.40 8.66
C ILE A 351 -37.76 3.07 8.37
N PRO A 352 -37.89 4.41 8.48
CA PRO A 352 -39.12 5.13 8.22
C PRO A 352 -39.69 4.89 6.82
N ASP A 353 -41.00 4.84 6.72
CA ASP A 353 -41.68 4.84 5.44
C ASP A 353 -41.33 6.13 4.66
N GLY A 354 -41.15 6.02 3.32
CA GLY A 354 -40.70 7.12 2.47
C GLY A 354 -39.18 7.19 2.23
N VAL A 355 -38.37 6.40 2.95
CA VAL A 355 -36.97 6.22 2.60
C VAL A 355 -36.87 5.42 1.31
N ALA A 356 -36.24 5.96 0.28
CA ALA A 356 -36.03 5.31 -1.02
C ALA A 356 -34.65 4.68 -1.12
N ILE A 357 -33.65 5.24 -0.45
CA ILE A 357 -32.25 4.80 -0.57
C ILE A 357 -31.63 4.55 0.81
N ILE A 358 -31.04 3.38 0.98
CA ILE A 358 -30.07 3.10 2.05
C ILE A 358 -28.69 3.36 1.46
N ALA A 359 -28.03 4.40 1.92
CA ALA A 359 -26.72 4.79 1.39
C ALA A 359 -25.66 3.70 1.62
N GLY A 360 -24.57 3.75 0.84
CA GLY A 360 -23.44 2.86 1.05
C GLY A 360 -22.88 3.00 2.47
N GLU A 361 -22.63 1.86 3.13
CA GLU A 361 -22.14 1.74 4.51
C GLU A 361 -23.08 2.33 5.59
N ALA A 362 -24.33 2.63 5.27
CA ALA A 362 -25.25 3.31 6.19
C ALA A 362 -25.41 2.60 7.54
N PHE A 363 -25.36 1.28 7.61
CA PHE A 363 -25.44 0.48 8.84
C PHE A 363 -24.14 -0.30 9.13
N LYS A 364 -23.06 -0.01 8.44
CA LYS A 364 -21.79 -0.74 8.62
C LYS A 364 -21.34 -0.73 10.08
N TYR A 365 -20.91 -1.89 10.59
CA TYR A 365 -20.50 -2.12 11.99
C TYR A 365 -21.62 -1.91 13.04
N SER A 366 -22.88 -1.88 12.67
CA SER A 366 -24.01 -1.80 13.63
C SER A 366 -24.18 -3.12 14.38
N ALA A 367 -23.19 -3.44 15.21
CA ALA A 367 -23.02 -4.75 15.86
C ALA A 367 -24.15 -5.09 16.86
N ASN A 368 -24.92 -4.12 17.34
CA ASN A 368 -25.99 -4.36 18.31
C ASN A 368 -27.33 -4.74 17.66
N LEU A 369 -27.54 -4.40 16.39
CA LEU A 369 -28.79 -4.66 15.69
C LEU A 369 -28.95 -6.17 15.40
N THR A 370 -30.03 -6.74 15.95
CA THR A 370 -30.42 -8.14 15.69
C THR A 370 -31.48 -8.24 14.59
N SER A 371 -32.22 -7.15 14.36
CA SER A 371 -33.25 -7.08 13.31
C SER A 371 -33.38 -5.68 12.73
N ILE A 372 -33.65 -5.59 11.44
CA ILE A 372 -33.94 -4.36 10.71
C ILE A 372 -35.20 -4.58 9.85
N THR A 373 -36.12 -3.62 9.94
CA THR A 373 -37.31 -3.60 9.04
C THR A 373 -37.07 -2.56 7.96
N ILE A 374 -37.04 -2.98 6.72
CA ILE A 374 -36.90 -2.14 5.53
C ILE A 374 -38.29 -1.96 4.92
N PRO A 375 -38.78 -0.71 4.72
CA PRO A 375 -40.10 -0.48 4.12
C PRO A 375 -40.12 -0.74 2.60
N ASP A 376 -41.28 -0.94 2.03
CA ASP A 376 -41.44 -1.16 0.58
C ASP A 376 -41.03 0.04 -0.27
N SER A 377 -40.96 1.24 0.31
CA SER A 377 -40.46 2.44 -0.38
C SER A 377 -38.96 2.42 -0.74
N VAL A 378 -38.18 1.47 -0.17
CA VAL A 378 -36.76 1.36 -0.50
C VAL A 378 -36.58 0.69 -1.86
N GLU A 379 -35.92 1.43 -2.74
CA GLU A 379 -35.57 1.03 -4.12
C GLU A 379 -34.14 0.55 -4.26
N TYR A 380 -33.21 1.07 -3.41
CA TYR A 380 -31.78 0.77 -3.51
C TYR A 380 -31.13 0.57 -2.13
N ILE A 381 -30.35 -0.50 -2.02
CA ILE A 381 -29.47 -0.81 -0.87
C ILE A 381 -28.05 -0.64 -1.35
N GLY A 382 -27.31 0.31 -0.78
CA GLY A 382 -25.97 0.69 -1.20
C GLY A 382 -24.87 -0.33 -0.89
N ASP A 383 -23.69 -0.08 -1.43
CA ASP A 383 -22.50 -0.91 -1.22
C ASP A 383 -22.16 -1.02 0.26
N SER A 384 -21.85 -2.23 0.74
CA SER A 384 -21.50 -2.47 2.14
C SER A 384 -22.56 -1.97 3.15
N ALA A 385 -23.80 -1.74 2.76
CA ALA A 385 -24.80 -1.07 3.59
C ALA A 385 -24.98 -1.71 4.97
N PHE A 386 -24.88 -3.03 5.08
CA PHE A 386 -24.95 -3.81 6.33
C PHE A 386 -23.65 -4.57 6.63
N TYR A 387 -22.53 -4.14 6.07
CA TYR A 387 -21.24 -4.81 6.27
C TYR A 387 -20.90 -4.92 7.78
N ASN A 388 -20.54 -6.13 8.24
CA ASN A 388 -20.22 -6.41 9.65
C ASN A 388 -21.35 -6.05 10.64
N CYS A 389 -22.60 -6.18 10.26
CA CYS A 389 -23.74 -6.23 11.20
C CYS A 389 -23.76 -7.61 11.87
N VAL A 390 -22.78 -7.89 12.74
CA VAL A 390 -22.48 -9.24 13.24
C VAL A 390 -23.62 -9.90 14.03
N SER A 391 -24.55 -9.13 14.61
CA SER A 391 -25.69 -9.66 15.36
C SER A 391 -26.97 -9.80 14.55
N LEU A 392 -27.00 -9.30 13.30
CA LEU A 392 -28.20 -9.36 12.45
C LEU A 392 -28.51 -10.82 12.10
N THR A 393 -29.72 -11.29 12.46
CA THR A 393 -30.08 -12.72 12.32
C THR A 393 -30.85 -13.01 11.03
N SER A 394 -31.67 -12.07 10.58
CA SER A 394 -32.43 -12.16 9.32
C SER A 394 -32.69 -10.78 8.75
N ILE A 395 -32.89 -10.71 7.44
CA ILE A 395 -33.28 -9.48 6.74
C ILE A 395 -34.27 -9.83 5.64
N THR A 396 -35.24 -8.93 5.40
CA THR A 396 -36.19 -9.06 4.28
C THR A 396 -35.91 -7.97 3.26
N ILE A 397 -35.66 -8.35 2.02
CA ILE A 397 -35.55 -7.44 0.88
C ILE A 397 -36.97 -7.11 0.40
N PRO A 398 -37.39 -5.84 0.44
CA PRO A 398 -38.72 -5.41 0.01
C PRO A 398 -39.01 -5.65 -1.47
N LYS A 399 -40.28 -5.55 -1.84
CA LYS A 399 -40.74 -5.81 -3.23
C LYS A 399 -40.21 -4.80 -4.24
N ASP A 400 -40.01 -3.54 -3.83
CA ASP A 400 -39.62 -2.45 -4.73
C ASP A 400 -38.08 -2.27 -4.84
N VAL A 401 -37.28 -3.05 -4.11
CA VAL A 401 -35.82 -3.01 -4.23
C VAL A 401 -35.40 -3.52 -5.60
N THR A 402 -34.75 -2.62 -6.37
CA THR A 402 -34.27 -2.89 -7.73
C THR A 402 -32.77 -3.15 -7.78
N GLY A 403 -31.98 -2.64 -6.78
CA GLY A 403 -30.55 -2.79 -6.71
C GLY A 403 -30.03 -3.05 -5.30
N ILE A 404 -29.04 -3.95 -5.23
CA ILE A 404 -28.28 -4.24 -4.01
C ILE A 404 -26.81 -4.10 -4.37
N GLY A 405 -26.12 -3.20 -3.67
CA GLY A 405 -24.72 -2.89 -3.89
C GLY A 405 -23.76 -4.00 -3.47
N ASP A 406 -22.52 -3.85 -3.85
CA ASP A 406 -21.47 -4.83 -3.60
C ASP A 406 -21.31 -5.09 -2.11
N VAL A 407 -21.12 -6.36 -1.74
CA VAL A 407 -20.84 -6.84 -0.36
C VAL A 407 -21.81 -6.32 0.72
N ALA A 408 -23.04 -5.96 0.34
CA ALA A 408 -24.02 -5.33 1.24
C ALA A 408 -24.22 -6.07 2.57
N PHE A 409 -24.13 -7.40 2.59
CA PHE A 409 -24.35 -8.26 3.77
C PHE A 409 -23.10 -9.03 4.22
N CYS A 410 -21.91 -8.70 3.69
CA CYS A 410 -20.66 -9.38 4.06
C CYS A 410 -20.35 -9.15 5.55
N GLY A 411 -19.80 -10.17 6.23
CA GLY A 411 -19.46 -10.09 7.66
C GLY A 411 -20.65 -10.13 8.62
N CYS A 412 -21.88 -10.34 8.12
CA CYS A 412 -23.07 -10.57 8.97
C CYS A 412 -23.04 -12.00 9.52
N THR A 413 -22.16 -12.29 10.46
CA THR A 413 -21.85 -13.65 10.93
C THR A 413 -22.98 -14.37 11.68
N SER A 414 -24.01 -13.64 12.11
CA SER A 414 -25.25 -14.23 12.68
C SER A 414 -26.39 -14.37 11.66
N LEU A 415 -26.25 -13.84 10.44
CA LEU A 415 -27.30 -13.84 9.43
C LEU A 415 -27.53 -15.26 8.90
N THR A 416 -28.68 -15.83 9.21
CA THR A 416 -29.02 -17.20 8.82
C THR A 416 -29.88 -17.26 7.56
N GLU A 417 -30.59 -16.18 7.25
CA GLU A 417 -31.47 -16.11 6.07
C GLU A 417 -31.61 -14.68 5.55
N ILE A 418 -31.67 -14.55 4.23
CA ILE A 418 -32.12 -13.35 3.54
C ILE A 418 -33.45 -13.69 2.86
N LYS A 419 -34.52 -13.04 3.29
CA LYS A 419 -35.86 -13.17 2.69
C LYS A 419 -36.04 -12.16 1.56
N VAL A 420 -36.85 -12.48 0.59
CA VAL A 420 -37.25 -11.55 -0.47
C VAL A 420 -38.79 -11.54 -0.50
N ALA A 421 -39.35 -10.33 -0.43
CA ALA A 421 -40.80 -10.14 -0.43
C ALA A 421 -41.45 -10.65 -1.74
N ALA A 422 -42.62 -11.16 -1.61
CA ALA A 422 -43.42 -11.56 -2.78
C ALA A 422 -43.61 -10.37 -3.73
N GLY A 423 -43.46 -10.61 -5.03
CA GLY A 423 -43.57 -9.55 -6.05
C GLY A 423 -42.28 -8.81 -6.38
N ASN A 424 -41.14 -9.04 -5.67
CA ASN A 424 -39.89 -8.46 -6.09
C ASN A 424 -39.51 -8.95 -7.50
N SER A 425 -39.18 -8.01 -8.39
CA SER A 425 -38.91 -8.27 -9.80
C SER A 425 -37.46 -8.63 -10.09
N ASN A 426 -36.51 -8.31 -9.17
CA ASN A 426 -35.09 -8.37 -9.42
C ASN A 426 -34.38 -9.48 -8.64
N PHE A 427 -34.94 -9.88 -7.50
CA PHE A 427 -34.30 -10.81 -6.57
C PHE A 427 -35.25 -11.95 -6.17
N VAL A 428 -34.68 -13.05 -5.72
CA VAL A 428 -35.35 -14.18 -5.13
C VAL A 428 -34.49 -14.82 -4.02
N SER A 429 -35.17 -15.33 -2.99
CA SER A 429 -34.52 -16.12 -1.95
C SER A 429 -34.84 -17.61 -2.16
N LEU A 430 -33.80 -18.44 -2.18
CA LEU A 430 -33.92 -19.90 -2.17
C LEU A 430 -33.27 -20.44 -0.89
N ASN A 431 -34.08 -21.02 0.00
CA ASN A 431 -33.61 -21.54 1.28
C ASN A 431 -32.76 -20.50 2.08
N GLY A 432 -33.17 -19.22 2.02
CA GLY A 432 -32.50 -18.12 2.71
C GLY A 432 -31.28 -17.56 2.02
N VAL A 433 -30.86 -18.09 0.87
CA VAL A 433 -29.77 -17.60 0.03
C VAL A 433 -30.30 -16.62 -1.01
N LEU A 434 -29.61 -15.50 -1.21
CA LEU A 434 -30.02 -14.44 -2.13
C LEU A 434 -29.47 -14.68 -3.54
N PHE A 435 -30.37 -14.60 -4.51
CA PHE A 435 -30.10 -14.74 -5.95
C PHE A 435 -30.72 -13.60 -6.75
N SER A 436 -30.22 -13.40 -7.98
CA SER A 436 -30.97 -12.70 -9.02
C SER A 436 -32.31 -13.40 -9.29
N LYS A 437 -33.31 -12.69 -9.82
CA LYS A 437 -34.67 -13.21 -10.07
C LYS A 437 -34.70 -14.44 -10.97
N ASP A 438 -33.86 -14.43 -12.00
CA ASP A 438 -33.66 -15.53 -12.94
C ASP A 438 -32.82 -16.68 -12.38
N LYS A 439 -32.27 -16.51 -11.18
CA LYS A 439 -31.41 -17.46 -10.46
C LYS A 439 -30.07 -17.75 -11.14
N THR A 440 -29.64 -16.90 -12.06
CA THR A 440 -28.35 -17.07 -12.75
C THR A 440 -27.20 -16.53 -11.92
N ALA A 441 -27.42 -15.58 -11.00
CA ALA A 441 -26.42 -15.05 -10.11
C ALA A 441 -26.68 -15.40 -8.64
N LEU A 442 -25.70 -15.99 -7.97
CA LEU A 442 -25.68 -16.16 -6.52
C LEU A 442 -25.03 -14.90 -5.92
N ILE A 443 -25.84 -14.10 -5.22
CA ILE A 443 -25.45 -12.78 -4.71
C ILE A 443 -24.86 -12.89 -3.30
N CYS A 444 -25.55 -13.59 -2.39
CA CYS A 444 -25.09 -13.73 -1.02
C CYS A 444 -25.60 -15.02 -0.38
N TYR A 445 -24.70 -15.84 0.10
CA TYR A 445 -24.95 -16.94 1.04
C TYR A 445 -24.79 -16.39 2.46
N PRO A 446 -25.81 -16.43 3.32
CA PRO A 446 -25.72 -15.87 4.66
C PRO A 446 -24.65 -16.54 5.53
N ALA A 447 -23.73 -15.73 6.07
CA ALA A 447 -22.55 -16.24 6.79
C ALA A 447 -22.89 -17.01 8.08
N GLY A 448 -24.07 -16.72 8.69
CA GLY A 448 -24.54 -17.35 9.92
C GLY A 448 -25.22 -18.71 9.72
N LYS A 449 -25.45 -19.16 8.48
CA LYS A 449 -26.04 -20.48 8.22
C LYS A 449 -25.15 -21.59 8.78
N LYS A 450 -25.78 -22.66 9.28
CA LYS A 450 -25.09 -23.78 9.96
C LYS A 450 -24.88 -25.00 9.06
N ASP A 451 -25.18 -24.88 7.77
CA ASP A 451 -24.96 -25.95 6.80
C ASP A 451 -23.47 -26.33 6.76
N LYS A 452 -23.20 -27.63 6.71
CA LYS A 452 -21.81 -28.15 6.56
C LYS A 452 -21.41 -28.24 5.10
N SER A 453 -22.37 -28.40 4.21
CA SER A 453 -22.13 -28.48 2.76
C SER A 453 -23.18 -27.69 2.00
N TYR A 454 -22.79 -27.12 0.89
CA TYR A 454 -23.71 -26.43 0.00
C TYR A 454 -23.42 -26.79 -1.45
N THR A 455 -24.49 -27.18 -2.16
CA THR A 455 -24.41 -27.38 -3.62
C THR A 455 -25.09 -26.19 -4.29
N ILE A 456 -24.33 -25.46 -5.08
CA ILE A 456 -24.82 -24.32 -5.85
C ILE A 456 -25.77 -24.85 -6.94
N PRO A 457 -26.97 -24.26 -7.12
CA PRO A 457 -27.91 -24.69 -8.13
C PRO A 457 -27.37 -24.65 -9.56
N ASP A 458 -27.81 -25.60 -10.41
CA ASP A 458 -27.40 -25.69 -11.82
C ASP A 458 -27.86 -24.50 -12.70
N SER A 459 -28.74 -23.63 -12.19
CA SER A 459 -29.10 -22.38 -12.87
C SER A 459 -28.03 -21.29 -12.76
N VAL A 460 -27.12 -21.40 -11.78
CA VAL A 460 -26.13 -20.35 -11.48
C VAL A 460 -25.02 -20.38 -12.51
N THR A 461 -24.76 -19.23 -13.10
CA THR A 461 -23.64 -18.97 -14.01
C THR A 461 -22.59 -18.06 -13.39
N ASN A 462 -22.98 -17.22 -12.42
CA ASN A 462 -22.14 -16.23 -11.78
C ASN A 462 -22.23 -16.31 -10.25
N ILE A 463 -21.09 -16.35 -9.57
CA ILE A 463 -20.97 -16.21 -8.11
C ILE A 463 -20.40 -14.82 -7.84
N TYR A 464 -21.15 -13.98 -7.11
CA TYR A 464 -20.74 -12.60 -6.86
C TYR A 464 -19.52 -12.51 -5.92
N ARG A 465 -18.86 -11.34 -5.97
CA ARG A 465 -17.77 -11.00 -5.08
C ARG A 465 -18.18 -11.22 -3.63
N ARG A 466 -17.33 -11.94 -2.84
CA ARG A 466 -17.58 -12.26 -1.43
C ARG A 466 -18.90 -12.99 -1.14
N ALA A 467 -19.50 -13.64 -2.12
CA ALA A 467 -20.81 -14.28 -1.97
C ALA A 467 -20.87 -15.33 -0.84
N PHE A 468 -19.78 -15.99 -0.49
CA PHE A 468 -19.63 -16.92 0.63
C PHE A 468 -18.67 -16.43 1.70
N SER A 469 -18.29 -15.13 1.72
CA SER A 469 -17.36 -14.62 2.72
C SER A 469 -17.86 -14.89 4.14
N ASP A 470 -16.94 -15.23 5.03
CA ASP A 470 -17.18 -15.46 6.47
C ASP A 470 -18.13 -16.65 6.79
N CYS A 471 -18.36 -17.56 5.82
CA CYS A 471 -19.18 -18.76 6.03
C CYS A 471 -18.42 -19.82 6.84
N THR A 472 -18.26 -19.55 8.13
CA THR A 472 -17.41 -20.34 9.03
C THR A 472 -17.93 -21.75 9.34
N SER A 473 -19.19 -22.06 8.99
CA SER A 473 -19.78 -23.40 9.21
C SER A 473 -19.56 -24.35 8.03
N LEU A 474 -19.40 -23.81 6.81
CA LEU A 474 -19.25 -24.62 5.59
C LEU A 474 -17.92 -25.36 5.57
N THR A 475 -17.96 -26.66 5.35
CA THR A 475 -16.78 -27.52 5.17
C THR A 475 -16.58 -27.94 3.72
N SER A 476 -17.65 -27.91 2.88
CA SER A 476 -17.61 -28.29 1.47
C SER A 476 -18.58 -27.44 0.64
N ILE A 477 -18.15 -27.03 -0.56
CA ILE A 477 -18.99 -26.35 -1.56
C ILE A 477 -18.86 -27.09 -2.88
N THR A 478 -20.00 -27.29 -3.58
CA THR A 478 -20.01 -27.87 -4.92
C THR A 478 -20.41 -26.82 -5.96
N ILE A 479 -19.51 -26.55 -6.91
CA ILE A 479 -19.70 -25.63 -8.04
C ILE A 479 -20.22 -26.43 -9.23
N PRO A 480 -21.38 -26.09 -9.82
CA PRO A 480 -21.96 -26.80 -10.96
C PRO A 480 -21.20 -26.53 -12.27
N LYS A 481 -21.53 -27.29 -13.30
CA LYS A 481 -20.93 -27.13 -14.65
C LYS A 481 -21.28 -25.79 -15.32
N THR A 482 -22.34 -25.15 -14.90
CA THR A 482 -22.88 -23.92 -15.47
C THR A 482 -22.15 -22.65 -15.02
N VAL A 483 -21.46 -22.68 -13.87
CA VAL A 483 -20.72 -21.51 -13.37
C VAL A 483 -19.55 -21.19 -14.29
N THR A 484 -19.59 -19.99 -14.85
CA THR A 484 -18.54 -19.47 -15.76
C THR A 484 -17.73 -18.33 -15.13
N ASP A 485 -18.26 -17.70 -14.07
CA ASP A 485 -17.60 -16.60 -13.37
C ASP A 485 -17.69 -16.76 -11.85
N ILE A 486 -16.57 -16.47 -11.18
CA ILE A 486 -16.46 -16.45 -9.72
C ILE A 486 -15.81 -15.12 -9.32
N GLY A 487 -16.59 -14.29 -8.68
CA GLY A 487 -16.14 -12.98 -8.20
C GLY A 487 -15.01 -13.08 -7.20
N SER A 488 -14.17 -12.06 -7.16
CA SER A 488 -13.02 -12.01 -6.25
C SER A 488 -13.47 -12.21 -4.80
N LEU A 489 -12.62 -12.91 -4.01
CA LEU A 489 -12.86 -13.13 -2.58
C LEU A 489 -14.13 -13.96 -2.28
N ALA A 490 -14.72 -14.66 -3.26
CA ALA A 490 -15.98 -15.36 -3.09
C ALA A 490 -16.02 -16.29 -1.86
N PHE A 491 -14.90 -16.93 -1.52
CA PHE A 491 -14.76 -17.89 -0.41
C PHE A 491 -13.83 -17.38 0.72
N CYS A 492 -13.61 -16.06 0.80
CA CYS A 492 -12.72 -15.47 1.80
C CYS A 492 -13.22 -15.75 3.22
N SER A 493 -12.30 -15.98 4.16
CA SER A 493 -12.58 -16.22 5.59
C SER A 493 -13.54 -17.41 5.88
N CYS A 494 -13.66 -18.35 4.94
CA CYS A 494 -14.35 -19.62 5.17
C CYS A 494 -13.44 -20.59 5.94
N ILE A 495 -13.15 -20.29 7.21
CA ILE A 495 -12.12 -20.97 8.03
C ILE A 495 -12.35 -22.47 8.30
N SER A 496 -13.57 -22.97 8.07
CA SER A 496 -13.87 -24.41 8.16
C SER A 496 -13.89 -25.12 6.80
N LEU A 497 -13.79 -24.37 5.69
CA LEU A 497 -13.88 -24.94 4.35
C LEU A 497 -12.64 -25.79 4.05
N THR A 498 -12.84 -27.08 3.84
CA THR A 498 -11.76 -28.03 3.55
C THR A 498 -11.74 -28.45 2.07
N GLU A 499 -12.87 -28.25 1.37
CA GLU A 499 -13.03 -28.76 0.02
C GLU A 499 -13.94 -27.87 -0.83
N ILE A 500 -13.47 -27.54 -2.04
CA ILE A 500 -14.29 -26.97 -3.11
C ILE A 500 -14.35 -28.00 -4.24
N LYS A 501 -15.53 -28.54 -4.51
CA LYS A 501 -15.81 -29.46 -5.61
C LYS A 501 -16.24 -28.69 -6.86
N VAL A 502 -15.79 -29.12 -8.00
CA VAL A 502 -16.22 -28.60 -9.30
C VAL A 502 -16.79 -29.75 -10.12
N ALA A 503 -18.03 -29.61 -10.59
CA ALA A 503 -18.69 -30.64 -11.39
C ALA A 503 -17.93 -30.93 -12.70
N ALA A 504 -17.94 -32.19 -13.09
CA ALA A 504 -17.34 -32.61 -14.34
C ALA A 504 -17.97 -31.85 -15.52
N GLY A 505 -17.13 -31.41 -16.46
CA GLY A 505 -17.58 -30.62 -17.62
C GLY A 505 -17.67 -29.12 -17.40
N ASN A 506 -17.32 -28.59 -16.21
CA ASN A 506 -17.21 -27.14 -16.05
C ASN A 506 -16.18 -26.57 -17.03
N PRO A 507 -16.50 -25.50 -17.80
CA PRO A 507 -15.61 -24.97 -18.83
C PRO A 507 -14.43 -24.16 -18.29
N ASN A 508 -14.58 -23.49 -17.14
CA ASN A 508 -13.63 -22.47 -16.67
C ASN A 508 -12.85 -22.89 -15.42
N PHE A 509 -13.35 -23.85 -14.66
CA PHE A 509 -12.79 -24.22 -13.36
C PHE A 509 -12.57 -25.72 -13.22
N VAL A 510 -11.65 -26.08 -12.34
CA VAL A 510 -11.39 -27.46 -11.93
C VAL A 510 -10.99 -27.50 -10.46
N SER A 511 -11.37 -28.57 -9.77
CA SER A 511 -10.91 -28.87 -8.42
C SER A 511 -9.82 -29.95 -8.48
N LEU A 512 -8.70 -29.68 -7.79
CA LEU A 512 -7.64 -30.65 -7.56
C LEU A 512 -7.46 -30.81 -6.05
N ASN A 513 -7.73 -32.00 -5.51
CA ASN A 513 -7.66 -32.29 -4.08
C ASN A 513 -8.46 -31.26 -3.23
N GLY A 514 -9.61 -30.83 -3.73
CA GLY A 514 -10.46 -29.85 -3.05
C GLY A 514 -10.03 -28.38 -3.19
N ILE A 515 -8.98 -28.10 -3.95
CA ILE A 515 -8.45 -26.75 -4.21
C ILE A 515 -8.97 -26.27 -5.56
N LEU A 516 -9.40 -25.02 -5.64
CA LEU A 516 -9.98 -24.42 -6.84
C LEU A 516 -8.90 -23.81 -7.74
N PHE A 517 -8.91 -24.22 -9.00
CA PHE A 517 -8.04 -23.71 -10.06
C PHE A 517 -8.85 -23.27 -11.28
N SER A 518 -8.21 -22.44 -12.12
CA SER A 518 -8.64 -22.27 -13.51
C SER A 518 -8.62 -23.63 -14.26
N LYS A 519 -9.45 -23.77 -15.31
CA LYS A 519 -9.58 -25.02 -16.07
C LYS A 519 -8.26 -25.56 -16.62
N ASN A 520 -7.40 -24.67 -17.11
CA ASN A 520 -6.08 -24.99 -17.60
C ASN A 520 -5.03 -25.20 -16.49
N LYS A 521 -5.43 -25.06 -15.22
CA LYS A 521 -4.58 -25.22 -14.02
C LYS A 521 -3.41 -24.23 -13.92
N THR A 522 -3.44 -23.13 -14.65
CA THR A 522 -2.38 -22.11 -14.59
C THR A 522 -2.59 -21.11 -13.47
N ALA A 523 -3.81 -20.98 -12.95
CA ALA A 523 -4.12 -20.08 -11.84
C ALA A 523 -4.70 -20.84 -10.64
N LEU A 524 -4.13 -20.63 -9.45
CA LEU A 524 -4.71 -21.07 -8.19
C LEU A 524 -5.66 -19.97 -7.69
N ILE A 525 -6.96 -20.27 -7.63
CA ILE A 525 -8.02 -19.32 -7.32
C ILE A 525 -8.34 -19.31 -5.82
N CYS A 526 -8.48 -20.48 -5.21
CA CYS A 526 -8.76 -20.59 -3.78
C CYS A 526 -8.23 -21.90 -3.19
N TYR A 527 -7.36 -21.78 -2.20
CA TYR A 527 -6.98 -22.85 -1.29
C TYR A 527 -7.91 -22.77 -0.06
N PRO A 528 -8.72 -23.79 0.24
CA PRO A 528 -9.66 -23.74 1.35
C PRO A 528 -8.98 -23.55 2.70
N ALA A 529 -9.37 -22.49 3.43
CA ALA A 529 -8.71 -22.09 4.67
C ALA A 529 -8.80 -23.11 5.82
N GLY A 530 -9.80 -23.99 5.79
CA GLY A 530 -10.02 -25.04 6.78
C GLY A 530 -9.17 -26.30 6.58
N LYS A 531 -8.41 -26.41 5.48
CA LYS A 531 -7.52 -27.55 5.28
C LYS A 531 -6.47 -27.63 6.40
N LYS A 532 -6.13 -28.86 6.78
CA LYS A 532 -5.21 -29.11 7.90
C LYS A 532 -3.78 -29.42 7.45
N ASP A 533 -3.49 -29.23 6.16
CA ASP A 533 -2.16 -29.47 5.62
C ASP A 533 -1.16 -28.47 6.23
N GLU A 534 -0.08 -28.98 6.83
CA GLU A 534 1.01 -28.13 7.34
C GLU A 534 1.96 -27.65 6.24
N SER A 535 1.94 -28.33 5.09
CA SER A 535 2.77 -27.99 3.94
C SER A 535 2.00 -28.22 2.64
N TYR A 536 2.19 -27.31 1.69
CA TYR A 536 1.61 -27.44 0.38
C TYR A 536 2.65 -27.18 -0.72
N THR A 537 2.72 -28.08 -1.67
CA THR A 537 3.53 -27.91 -2.90
C THR A 537 2.58 -27.63 -4.06
N MET A 538 2.71 -26.47 -4.66
CA MET A 538 1.90 -26.10 -5.81
C MET A 538 2.28 -26.99 -7.01
N PRO A 539 1.30 -27.42 -7.83
CA PRO A 539 1.57 -28.16 -9.05
C PRO A 539 2.45 -27.39 -10.02
N ASP A 540 3.31 -28.11 -10.73
CA ASP A 540 4.04 -27.54 -11.86
C ASP A 540 3.06 -27.01 -12.92
N GLY A 541 3.37 -25.85 -13.50
CA GLY A 541 2.51 -25.19 -14.49
C GLY A 541 1.56 -24.14 -13.91
N VAL A 542 1.46 -24.01 -12.59
CA VAL A 542 0.78 -22.85 -11.97
C VAL A 542 1.67 -21.62 -12.16
N THR A 543 1.11 -20.59 -12.79
CA THR A 543 1.81 -19.34 -13.13
C THR A 543 1.28 -18.13 -12.34
N SER A 544 0.11 -18.26 -11.71
CA SER A 544 -0.49 -17.17 -10.93
C SER A 544 -1.22 -17.66 -9.67
N ILE A 545 -1.15 -16.84 -8.62
CA ILE A 545 -1.92 -16.99 -7.39
C ILE A 545 -2.86 -15.80 -7.32
N TYR A 546 -4.17 -16.05 -7.14
CA TYR A 546 -5.16 -14.98 -7.06
C TYR A 546 -5.11 -14.25 -5.72
N GLU A 547 -5.72 -13.06 -5.72
CA GLU A 547 -5.90 -12.26 -4.50
C GLU A 547 -6.57 -13.10 -3.40
N ARG A 548 -5.99 -13.08 -2.18
CA ARG A 548 -6.45 -13.83 -1.00
C ARG A 548 -6.62 -15.34 -1.19
N ALA A 549 -5.97 -15.93 -2.19
CA ALA A 549 -6.14 -17.36 -2.50
C ALA A 549 -5.79 -18.30 -1.35
N PHE A 550 -4.90 -17.94 -0.44
CA PHE A 550 -4.53 -18.67 0.79
C PHE A 550 -4.88 -17.89 2.06
N SER A 551 -5.76 -16.88 1.98
CA SER A 551 -6.11 -16.09 3.17
C SER A 551 -6.63 -16.99 4.29
N ASP A 552 -6.20 -16.70 5.53
CA ASP A 552 -6.62 -17.38 6.75
C ASP A 552 -6.26 -18.89 6.83
N CYS A 553 -5.31 -19.36 6.00
CA CYS A 553 -4.81 -20.74 6.05
C CYS A 553 -3.92 -20.97 7.28
N ALA A 554 -4.54 -21.00 8.47
CA ALA A 554 -3.84 -21.05 9.75
C ALA A 554 -3.01 -22.32 9.98
N SER A 555 -3.32 -23.44 9.32
CA SER A 555 -2.55 -24.69 9.46
C SER A 555 -1.25 -24.69 8.65
N LEU A 556 -1.14 -23.84 7.63
CA LEU A 556 -0.04 -23.86 6.67
C LEU A 556 1.25 -23.30 7.30
N LYS A 557 2.27 -24.15 7.44
CA LYS A 557 3.59 -23.79 7.94
C LYS A 557 4.62 -23.60 6.84
N ARG A 558 4.44 -24.28 5.69
CA ARG A 558 5.35 -24.23 4.53
C ARG A 558 4.60 -24.24 3.22
N ILE A 559 5.09 -23.46 2.27
CA ILE A 559 4.59 -23.42 0.90
C ILE A 559 5.77 -23.55 -0.07
N THR A 560 5.61 -24.40 -1.08
CA THR A 560 6.56 -24.48 -2.20
C THR A 560 5.92 -23.83 -3.42
N ILE A 561 6.50 -22.72 -3.87
CA ILE A 561 6.10 -21.97 -5.05
C ILE A 561 6.97 -22.48 -6.21
N PRO A 562 6.41 -22.98 -7.33
CA PRO A 562 7.18 -23.57 -8.41
C PRO A 562 7.94 -22.50 -9.21
N ASP A 563 9.07 -22.91 -9.79
CA ASP A 563 9.71 -22.16 -10.87
C ASP A 563 8.73 -22.06 -12.06
N GLY A 564 8.55 -20.85 -12.60
CA GLY A 564 7.52 -20.58 -13.62
C GLY A 564 6.33 -19.76 -13.07
N MET A 565 6.23 -19.61 -11.75
CA MET A 565 5.31 -18.63 -11.17
C MET A 565 5.64 -17.24 -11.71
N SER A 566 4.61 -16.51 -12.16
CA SER A 566 4.74 -15.16 -12.72
C SER A 566 4.22 -14.10 -11.78
N THR A 567 3.03 -14.30 -11.21
CA THR A 567 2.36 -13.29 -10.38
C THR A 567 1.82 -13.87 -9.08
N ILE A 568 1.95 -13.11 -8.00
CA ILE A 568 1.41 -13.43 -6.68
C ILE A 568 0.47 -12.31 -6.27
N GLY A 569 -0.82 -12.62 -6.15
CA GLY A 569 -1.89 -11.68 -5.89
C GLY A 569 -1.81 -11.02 -4.51
N GLY A 570 -2.46 -9.86 -4.38
CA GLY A 570 -2.50 -9.11 -3.13
C GLY A 570 -3.13 -9.91 -2.00
N HIS A 571 -2.60 -9.75 -0.78
CA HIS A 571 -3.11 -10.43 0.41
C HIS A 571 -3.20 -11.96 0.27
N SER A 572 -2.53 -12.57 -0.72
CA SER A 572 -2.74 -13.99 -1.05
C SER A 572 -2.45 -14.94 0.10
N PHE A 573 -1.54 -14.60 1.02
CA PHE A 573 -1.24 -15.35 2.25
C PHE A 573 -1.55 -14.55 3.53
N PHE A 574 -2.53 -13.65 3.44
CA PHE A 574 -2.95 -12.84 4.59
C PHE A 574 -3.55 -13.73 5.69
N GLY A 575 -3.21 -13.50 6.95
CA GLY A 575 -3.74 -14.30 8.06
C GLY A 575 -3.16 -15.73 8.19
N CYS A 576 -2.13 -16.09 7.41
CA CYS A 576 -1.43 -17.36 7.53
C CYS A 576 -0.50 -17.36 8.76
N ALA A 577 -1.07 -17.46 9.97
CA ALA A 577 -0.36 -17.23 11.24
C ALA A 577 0.85 -18.15 11.48
N ASN A 578 0.83 -19.37 10.93
CA ASN A 578 1.89 -20.35 11.11
C ASN A 578 2.91 -20.38 9.95
N LEU A 579 2.71 -19.59 8.90
CA LEU A 579 3.67 -19.45 7.81
C LEU A 579 4.71 -18.40 8.20
N THR A 580 5.90 -18.86 8.62
CA THR A 580 6.96 -17.98 9.14
C THR A 580 7.96 -17.52 8.08
N SER A 581 7.95 -18.16 6.91
CA SER A 581 8.83 -17.79 5.81
C SER A 581 8.29 -18.27 4.47
N VAL A 582 8.77 -17.63 3.39
CA VAL A 582 8.50 -18.03 2.02
C VAL A 582 9.75 -17.92 1.17
N THR A 583 9.89 -18.84 0.21
CA THR A 583 10.86 -18.71 -0.89
C THR A 583 10.13 -18.21 -2.13
N ILE A 584 10.52 -17.04 -2.64
CA ILE A 584 9.96 -16.46 -3.86
C ILE A 584 10.92 -16.79 -5.02
N PRO A 585 10.46 -17.58 -6.01
CA PRO A 585 11.27 -17.94 -7.17
C PRO A 585 11.69 -16.71 -7.99
N GLY A 586 12.82 -16.83 -8.69
CA GLY A 586 13.31 -15.76 -9.57
C GLY A 586 12.45 -15.53 -10.82
N SER A 587 11.54 -16.44 -11.14
CA SER A 587 10.57 -16.30 -12.23
C SER A 587 9.44 -15.32 -11.94
N VAL A 588 9.19 -15.02 -10.64
CA VAL A 588 8.14 -14.09 -10.24
C VAL A 588 8.50 -12.68 -10.69
N ILE A 589 7.62 -12.09 -11.47
CA ILE A 589 7.78 -10.72 -12.00
C ILE A 589 7.05 -9.69 -11.17
N ASP A 590 5.98 -10.11 -10.45
CA ASP A 590 5.19 -9.25 -9.59
C ASP A 590 4.73 -9.96 -8.32
N VAL A 591 4.91 -9.27 -7.18
CA VAL A 591 4.36 -9.64 -5.88
C VAL A 591 3.52 -8.47 -5.41
N ALA A 592 2.21 -8.65 -5.42
CA ALA A 592 1.27 -7.59 -5.11
C ALA A 592 1.28 -7.20 -3.62
N GLU A 593 0.57 -6.14 -3.30
CA GLU A 593 0.53 -5.54 -1.97
C GLU A 593 0.14 -6.55 -0.89
N GLN A 594 0.89 -6.54 0.22
CA GLN A 594 0.63 -7.35 1.41
C GLN A 594 0.42 -8.85 1.14
N ALA A 595 1.03 -9.37 0.08
CA ALA A 595 0.88 -10.77 -0.32
C ALA A 595 1.31 -11.75 0.78
N PHE A 596 2.34 -11.42 1.56
CA PHE A 596 2.90 -12.28 2.61
C PHE A 596 3.14 -11.52 3.91
N GLY A 597 3.05 -12.25 5.03
CA GLY A 597 3.53 -11.77 6.33
C GLY A 597 2.63 -10.74 7.00
N TYR A 598 1.36 -10.67 6.64
CA TYR A 598 0.39 -9.74 7.21
C TYR A 598 -0.82 -10.44 7.81
N HIS A 599 -1.44 -9.80 8.80
CA HIS A 599 -2.71 -10.18 9.42
C HIS A 599 -3.48 -8.95 9.89
N TYR A 600 -4.74 -9.10 10.28
CA TYR A 600 -5.46 -8.04 11.02
C TYR A 600 -5.02 -8.01 12.47
N ASP A 601 -4.89 -6.83 13.05
CA ASP A 601 -4.53 -6.64 14.46
C ASP A 601 -5.66 -6.98 15.46
N GLY A 602 -6.79 -7.44 14.95
CA GLY A 602 -7.97 -7.80 15.74
C GLY A 602 -8.81 -6.62 16.20
N GLU A 603 -8.21 -5.47 16.48
CA GLU A 603 -8.92 -4.28 16.99
C GLU A 603 -9.07 -3.17 15.95
N ASN A 604 -8.09 -2.98 15.08
CA ASN A 604 -8.00 -1.80 14.23
C ASN A 604 -8.31 -2.04 12.74
N PHE A 605 -8.61 -3.26 12.30
CA PHE A 605 -8.77 -3.63 10.89
C PHE A 605 -7.59 -3.20 9.98
N TRP A 606 -6.45 -2.86 10.60
CA TRP A 606 -5.21 -2.61 9.90
C TRP A 606 -4.51 -3.93 9.63
N SER A 607 -3.85 -3.98 8.50
CA SER A 607 -2.90 -5.04 8.26
C SER A 607 -1.61 -4.76 9.03
N VAL A 608 -1.27 -5.66 9.93
CA VAL A 608 -0.04 -5.62 10.73
C VAL A 608 0.90 -6.71 10.23
N LYS A 609 2.20 -6.43 10.22
CA LYS A 609 3.21 -7.42 9.86
C LYS A 609 3.44 -8.42 11.00
N TYR A 610 3.71 -9.68 10.62
CA TYR A 610 4.32 -10.64 11.56
C TYR A 610 5.80 -10.28 11.76
N ASP A 611 6.23 -9.99 12.97
CA ASP A 611 7.58 -9.50 13.31
C ASP A 611 8.73 -10.39 12.84
N ASN A 612 8.51 -11.71 12.80
CA ASN A 612 9.53 -12.69 12.48
C ASN A 612 9.38 -13.34 11.10
N PHE A 613 8.51 -12.80 10.24
CA PHE A 613 8.33 -13.34 8.89
C PHE A 613 9.58 -13.07 8.04
N LYS A 614 10.07 -14.11 7.34
CA LYS A 614 11.28 -14.03 6.54
C LYS A 614 11.04 -14.39 5.07
N ILE A 615 11.59 -13.62 4.17
CA ILE A 615 11.53 -13.85 2.74
C ILE A 615 12.87 -14.36 2.23
N TYR A 616 12.87 -15.47 1.50
CA TYR A 616 14.04 -15.95 0.75
C TYR A 616 13.82 -15.65 -0.73
N CYS A 617 14.78 -15.02 -1.37
CA CYS A 617 14.66 -14.57 -2.75
C CYS A 617 16.03 -14.48 -3.42
N TYR A 618 16.04 -14.20 -4.72
CA TYR A 618 17.28 -13.98 -5.47
C TYR A 618 17.53 -12.48 -5.64
N ASN A 619 18.81 -12.12 -5.71
CA ASN A 619 19.21 -10.72 -5.92
C ASN A 619 18.60 -10.13 -7.20
N GLY A 620 18.09 -8.90 -7.15
CA GLY A 620 17.47 -8.18 -8.27
C GLY A 620 16.05 -8.60 -8.62
N THR A 621 15.45 -9.58 -7.92
CA THR A 621 14.10 -10.12 -8.24
C THR A 621 12.95 -9.36 -7.56
N ALA A 622 11.71 -9.63 -8.01
CA ALA A 622 10.51 -9.08 -7.40
C ALA A 622 10.40 -9.42 -5.90
N GLY A 623 10.89 -10.60 -5.49
CA GLY A 623 10.90 -11.00 -4.08
C GLY A 623 11.79 -10.11 -3.21
N GLU A 624 12.97 -9.72 -3.71
CA GLU A 624 13.83 -8.78 -3.00
C GLU A 624 13.22 -7.38 -2.94
N LYS A 625 12.68 -6.89 -4.05
CA LYS A 625 11.99 -5.59 -4.11
C LYS A 625 10.82 -5.54 -3.13
N TYR A 626 10.02 -6.59 -3.07
CA TYR A 626 8.91 -6.71 -2.13
C TYR A 626 9.42 -6.69 -0.68
N ALA A 627 10.45 -7.47 -0.34
CA ALA A 627 11.01 -7.52 1.00
C ALA A 627 11.53 -6.15 1.46
N LYS A 628 12.25 -5.44 0.59
CA LYS A 628 12.77 -4.08 0.86
C LYS A 628 11.64 -3.06 1.01
N LYS A 629 10.69 -3.03 0.05
CA LYS A 629 9.55 -2.11 0.06
C LYS A 629 8.76 -2.17 1.36
N TYR A 630 8.53 -3.38 1.87
CA TYR A 630 7.71 -3.60 3.05
C TYR A 630 8.53 -3.85 4.33
N GLY A 631 9.86 -3.71 4.29
CA GLY A 631 10.73 -3.82 5.46
C GLY A 631 10.74 -5.21 6.11
N PHE A 632 10.70 -6.28 5.30
CA PHE A 632 10.84 -7.66 5.80
C PHE A 632 12.30 -8.06 5.93
N LYS A 633 12.62 -8.87 6.94
CA LYS A 633 13.88 -9.61 6.97
C LYS A 633 13.96 -10.54 5.77
N TYR A 634 15.05 -10.51 5.01
CA TYR A 634 15.19 -11.41 3.85
C TYR A 634 16.57 -12.07 3.79
N GLY A 635 16.63 -13.21 3.11
CA GLY A 635 17.84 -13.94 2.83
C GLY A 635 18.02 -14.10 1.32
N LEU A 636 19.18 -13.71 0.81
CA LEU A 636 19.50 -13.92 -0.60
C LEU A 636 19.91 -15.38 -0.83
N LEU A 637 19.28 -16.00 -1.81
CA LEU A 637 19.61 -17.34 -2.25
C LEU A 637 20.74 -17.28 -3.27
N ILE A 638 21.65 -18.22 -3.15
CA ILE A 638 22.66 -18.44 -4.20
C ILE A 638 21.94 -19.04 -5.41
N ARG A 639 22.09 -18.42 -6.57
CA ARG A 639 21.55 -18.97 -7.81
C ARG A 639 22.22 -20.29 -8.10
N PRO A 640 21.47 -21.36 -8.40
CA PRO A 640 22.09 -22.62 -8.71
C PRO A 640 23.03 -22.44 -9.91
N ILE A 641 24.27 -22.89 -9.79
CA ILE A 641 25.20 -22.98 -10.91
C ILE A 641 24.58 -23.97 -11.90
N LEU A 642 24.27 -23.52 -13.11
CA LEU A 642 23.77 -24.39 -14.15
C LEU A 642 24.91 -25.33 -14.55
N ALA A 643 24.68 -26.63 -14.44
CA ALA A 643 25.62 -27.62 -14.89
C ALA A 643 25.85 -27.48 -16.41
N GLU A 644 27.01 -27.88 -16.88
CA GLU A 644 27.30 -27.96 -18.30
C GLU A 644 26.30 -28.85 -19.03
N VAL A 645 26.08 -28.57 -20.31
CA VAL A 645 25.28 -29.44 -21.15
C VAL A 645 26.11 -30.68 -21.51
N MET A 646 25.71 -31.79 -20.97
CA MET A 646 26.38 -33.08 -21.18
C MET A 646 25.90 -33.75 -22.46
N GLY A 647 26.75 -34.59 -23.03
CA GLY A 647 26.36 -35.49 -24.12
C GLY A 647 26.03 -34.82 -25.46
N THR A 648 26.63 -33.65 -25.77
CA THR A 648 26.49 -33.02 -27.08
C THR A 648 27.09 -33.90 -28.16
N LYS A 649 26.28 -34.32 -29.13
CA LYS A 649 26.70 -35.21 -30.23
C LYS A 649 26.04 -34.81 -31.54
N LEU A 650 26.65 -35.26 -32.63
CA LEU A 650 26.09 -35.15 -33.95
C LEU A 650 25.10 -36.30 -34.17
N SER A 651 23.82 -36.00 -34.40
CA SER A 651 22.76 -36.98 -34.58
C SER A 651 22.34 -37.17 -36.05
N GLY A 652 22.65 -36.25 -36.94
CA GLY A 652 22.30 -36.33 -38.35
C GLY A 652 23.14 -35.45 -39.25
N ARG A 653 23.32 -35.91 -40.52
CA ARG A 653 24.00 -35.18 -41.57
C ARG A 653 23.17 -35.18 -42.85
N ALA A 654 23.08 -34.02 -43.47
CA ALA A 654 22.57 -33.85 -44.82
C ALA A 654 23.61 -33.11 -45.67
N ALA A 655 23.42 -32.98 -46.95
CA ALA A 655 24.39 -32.32 -47.82
C ALA A 655 24.75 -30.89 -47.40
N ASP A 656 23.79 -30.20 -46.81
CA ASP A 656 23.90 -28.80 -46.40
C ASP A 656 23.50 -28.53 -44.93
N ALA A 657 23.28 -29.57 -44.13
CA ALA A 657 22.80 -29.42 -42.78
C ALA A 657 23.38 -30.43 -41.79
N LEU A 658 23.50 -30.02 -40.53
CA LEU A 658 23.90 -30.85 -39.39
C LEU A 658 22.83 -30.79 -38.32
N CYS A 659 22.53 -31.93 -37.67
CA CYS A 659 21.69 -32.02 -36.47
C CYS A 659 22.58 -32.32 -35.25
N ILE A 660 22.36 -31.60 -34.19
CA ILE A 660 23.11 -31.65 -32.94
C ILE A 660 22.15 -31.98 -31.84
N ASP A 661 22.42 -33.03 -31.06
CA ASP A 661 21.66 -33.43 -29.89
C ASP A 661 22.49 -33.23 -28.62
N TRP A 662 21.80 -33.11 -27.51
CA TRP A 662 22.42 -33.02 -26.19
C TRP A 662 21.51 -33.59 -25.10
N THR A 663 22.07 -33.82 -23.90
CA THR A 663 21.32 -34.32 -22.77
C THR A 663 20.46 -33.19 -22.15
N LYS A 664 19.20 -33.51 -21.86
CA LYS A 664 18.27 -32.56 -21.20
C LYS A 664 18.81 -32.13 -19.84
N ASN A 665 18.78 -30.81 -19.60
CA ASN A 665 19.03 -30.23 -18.28
C ASN A 665 17.69 -29.85 -17.66
N ALA A 666 17.30 -30.50 -16.56
CA ALA A 666 16.00 -30.30 -15.88
C ALA A 666 15.81 -28.88 -15.35
N ASN A 667 16.88 -28.17 -15.01
CA ASN A 667 16.87 -26.84 -14.45
C ASN A 667 16.92 -25.71 -15.50
N ALA A 668 17.03 -26.05 -16.77
CA ALA A 668 17.14 -25.08 -17.86
C ALA A 668 15.79 -24.43 -18.19
N THR A 669 15.79 -23.15 -18.52
CA THR A 669 14.68 -22.49 -19.23
C THR A 669 14.81 -22.75 -20.74
N GLY A 670 16.02 -23.01 -21.23
CA GLY A 670 16.30 -23.35 -22.61
C GLY A 670 17.78 -23.41 -22.89
N TYR A 671 18.13 -23.43 -24.20
CA TYR A 671 19.49 -23.63 -24.67
C TYR A 671 19.89 -22.57 -25.70
N ILE A 672 21.17 -22.21 -25.70
CA ILE A 672 21.82 -21.41 -26.74
C ILE A 672 22.75 -22.32 -27.52
N VAL A 673 22.61 -22.33 -28.84
CA VAL A 673 23.51 -23.05 -29.73
C VAL A 673 24.40 -22.06 -30.45
N GLU A 674 25.70 -22.25 -30.36
CA GLU A 674 26.70 -21.42 -31.02
C GLU A 674 27.54 -22.26 -32.00
N MET A 675 27.95 -21.63 -33.07
CA MET A 675 28.82 -22.20 -34.11
C MET A 675 30.11 -21.38 -34.21
N TYR A 676 31.24 -22.05 -34.27
CA TYR A 676 32.54 -21.40 -34.50
C TYR A 676 32.76 -21.20 -35.99
N GLN A 677 32.93 -19.93 -36.36
CA GLN A 677 33.17 -19.53 -37.76
C GLN A 677 34.02 -18.24 -37.77
N ASN A 678 34.94 -18.14 -38.69
CA ASN A 678 35.82 -16.96 -38.88
C ASN A 678 36.51 -16.52 -37.57
N GLY A 679 37.05 -17.45 -36.80
CA GLY A 679 37.82 -17.15 -35.60
C GLY A 679 36.98 -16.86 -34.34
N LYS A 680 35.66 -16.86 -34.41
CA LYS A 680 34.77 -16.51 -33.27
C LYS A 680 33.57 -17.44 -33.16
N TRP A 681 33.04 -17.57 -31.93
CA TRP A 681 31.78 -18.22 -31.67
C TRP A 681 30.59 -17.25 -31.92
N THR A 682 29.62 -17.69 -32.69
CA THR A 682 28.44 -16.90 -33.05
C THR A 682 27.19 -17.70 -32.73
N ARG A 683 26.21 -17.09 -32.09
CA ARG A 683 24.92 -17.70 -31.76
C ARG A 683 24.15 -18.01 -33.05
N VAL A 684 23.81 -19.28 -33.25
CA VAL A 684 23.05 -19.78 -34.41
C VAL A 684 21.66 -20.29 -34.04
N GLY A 685 21.40 -20.47 -32.75
CA GLY A 685 20.08 -20.85 -32.22
C GLY A 685 19.85 -20.45 -30.79
N LYS A 686 18.58 -20.14 -30.47
CA LYS A 686 18.06 -20.02 -29.11
C LYS A 686 16.80 -20.88 -29.03
N ILE A 687 16.78 -21.80 -28.09
CA ILE A 687 15.69 -22.75 -27.87
C ILE A 687 15.06 -22.41 -26.53
N THR A 688 13.75 -22.11 -26.52
CA THR A 688 12.95 -21.88 -25.32
C THR A 688 12.31 -23.21 -24.91
N GLY A 689 12.37 -23.47 -23.60
CA GLY A 689 11.93 -24.75 -23.02
C GLY A 689 13.06 -25.77 -22.94
N ASN A 690 13.06 -26.53 -21.85
CA ASN A 690 14.08 -27.58 -21.63
C ASN A 690 13.78 -28.91 -22.28
N GLY A 691 12.60 -29.04 -22.91
CA GLY A 691 12.16 -30.27 -23.56
C GLY A 691 12.83 -30.57 -24.91
N THR A 692 13.23 -29.52 -25.65
CA THR A 692 13.88 -29.66 -26.94
C THR A 692 15.39 -29.78 -26.74
N THR A 693 15.95 -30.93 -27.11
CA THR A 693 17.36 -31.29 -26.95
C THR A 693 18.04 -31.60 -28.29
N THR A 694 17.50 -31.06 -29.37
CA THR A 694 18.04 -31.18 -30.71
C THR A 694 17.97 -29.87 -31.48
N PHE A 695 18.92 -29.60 -32.32
CA PHE A 695 18.97 -28.39 -33.16
C PHE A 695 19.52 -28.75 -34.57
N ARG A 696 18.79 -28.31 -35.57
CA ARG A 696 19.21 -28.46 -36.98
C ARG A 696 19.72 -27.14 -37.53
N LYS A 697 20.98 -27.12 -37.99
CA LYS A 697 21.57 -25.98 -38.69
C LYS A 697 21.68 -26.34 -40.17
N ALA A 698 20.93 -25.65 -41.03
CA ALA A 698 20.97 -25.75 -42.49
C ALA A 698 21.84 -24.64 -43.11
N GLY A 699 22.04 -24.71 -44.41
CA GLY A 699 22.82 -23.74 -45.21
C GLY A 699 24.32 -23.82 -44.95
N LEU A 700 24.84 -24.98 -44.63
CA LEU A 700 26.24 -25.25 -44.42
C LEU A 700 26.92 -25.65 -45.73
N LYS A 701 28.20 -25.26 -45.94
CA LYS A 701 28.99 -25.65 -47.12
C LYS A 701 29.49 -27.08 -46.97
N ALA A 702 29.33 -27.86 -48.01
CA ALA A 702 29.88 -29.23 -48.07
C ALA A 702 31.41 -29.20 -47.86
N SER A 703 31.95 -30.30 -47.33
CA SER A 703 33.38 -30.48 -47.06
C SER A 703 34.02 -29.45 -46.12
N THR A 704 33.23 -28.71 -45.33
CA THR A 704 33.72 -27.74 -44.36
C THR A 704 33.56 -28.30 -42.97
N VAL A 705 34.57 -28.10 -42.11
CA VAL A 705 34.53 -28.49 -40.69
C VAL A 705 33.87 -27.37 -39.89
N TYR A 706 32.82 -27.73 -39.19
CA TYR A 706 32.09 -26.85 -38.29
C TYR A 706 32.23 -27.32 -36.85
N LYS A 707 32.44 -26.39 -35.90
CA LYS A 707 32.42 -26.67 -34.48
C LYS A 707 31.17 -26.04 -33.86
N PHE A 708 30.46 -26.79 -33.03
CA PHE A 708 29.29 -26.34 -32.31
C PHE A 708 29.50 -26.54 -30.83
N ARG A 709 28.84 -25.69 -30.05
CA ARG A 709 28.69 -25.85 -28.61
C ARG A 709 27.29 -25.44 -28.16
N VAL A 710 26.79 -26.06 -27.09
CA VAL A 710 25.47 -25.79 -26.52
C VAL A 710 25.65 -25.31 -25.10
N LYS A 711 24.95 -24.26 -24.78
CA LYS A 711 24.97 -23.62 -23.46
C LYS A 711 23.56 -23.58 -22.91
N VAL A 712 23.40 -24.04 -21.69
CA VAL A 712 22.13 -23.95 -20.99
C VAL A 712 21.90 -22.52 -20.49
N TYR A 713 20.64 -22.03 -20.48
CA TYR A 713 20.28 -20.82 -19.79
C TYR A 713 19.05 -21.01 -18.89
N LYS A 714 18.99 -20.24 -17.82
CA LYS A 714 17.85 -20.13 -16.92
C LYS A 714 17.42 -18.68 -16.87
N MET A 715 16.11 -18.41 -17.00
CA MET A 715 15.56 -17.08 -16.77
C MET A 715 15.18 -16.93 -15.31
N TYR A 716 15.52 -15.77 -14.73
CA TYR A 716 15.05 -15.34 -13.44
C TYR A 716 14.49 -13.91 -13.61
N GLY A 717 13.17 -13.80 -13.68
CA GLY A 717 12.54 -12.56 -14.10
C GLY A 717 12.90 -12.22 -15.55
N ARG A 718 13.45 -11.03 -15.78
CA ARG A 718 13.90 -10.58 -17.12
C ARG A 718 15.36 -10.96 -17.45
N ASP A 719 16.12 -11.44 -16.48
CA ASP A 719 17.53 -11.72 -16.64
C ASP A 719 17.79 -13.17 -17.03
N ALA A 720 18.70 -13.38 -17.99
CA ALA A 720 19.13 -14.68 -18.42
C ALA A 720 20.49 -15.02 -17.79
N TYR A 721 20.57 -16.17 -17.15
CA TYR A 721 21.81 -16.74 -16.59
C TYR A 721 22.23 -17.93 -17.42
N TYR A 722 23.52 -17.99 -17.73
CA TYR A 722 24.10 -18.98 -18.63
C TYR A 722 25.02 -19.92 -17.85
N GLY A 723 24.88 -21.21 -18.08
CA GLY A 723 25.84 -22.21 -17.64
C GLY A 723 27.10 -22.22 -18.51
N ALA A 724 28.08 -23.04 -18.15
CA ALA A 724 29.24 -23.31 -18.99
C ALA A 724 28.83 -24.08 -20.29
N TYR A 725 29.71 -24.15 -21.24
CA TYR A 725 29.47 -24.84 -22.50
C TYR A 725 29.75 -26.34 -22.41
#